data_f81d4c7f8cb4953f373cbdf6c6905238
#
_entry.id   f81d4c7f8cb4953f373cbdf6c6905238
#
_cell.length_a   1.000
_cell.length_b   1.000
_cell.length_c   1.000
_cell.angle_alpha   90.00
_cell.angle_beta   90.00
_cell.angle_gamma   90.00
#
_symmetry.space_group_name_H-M   'P 1'
#
loop_
_entity.id
_entity.type
_entity.pdbx_description
1 polymer ?
#
loop_
_entity_poly.entity_id
_entity_poly.type
_entity_poly.pdbx_seq_one_letter_code
_entity_poly.pdbx_strand_id
1 'polypeptide(L)'
;MERISRFRAILLLILFITILALFALKLFDLQIIKTNGNTDNIAKYTTVTTVRAARGDILDRNGNVLVGNRASYDLVFNHYVIESYGQTNEALYSLVQKCRELNLSYNDHFPVSKTRPFEYTLNDFATSWQNHFQSFMVDRSLDSDITAPLLIEKLRERYKIPEGWSDEDARAVIGMRYEFDLRGISKLPTYTFIQDISDENLSAILELNIPGLMVESSTVREYHTKYGAHILGYMGGMDAADWEKYEKEGYSMDAYIGQSGFEEAFEDYLHGIDGQRVDVVSKDGTIVEQFWRVNQKTGEVYTPIAGNNVETTIDLELQGIAEDSLANIMKELTDPEKNTSKDESNGLDAEGAAVIVMKVKTGEILACASYPTYNLATMNQDWAEIEADPLKPFFNRAFGANYAPGSTFKMCTLIAAMEHRSTNPKSEFFGRYLYLPGEIIRDQGVFTKYPGFSPMCLIYKSNPGVTHGELTAERALEVSCNYFFYELGSRMTIEMLNETANGLGLGVPTGIELTEKVGWVTDEASKKAAYGETGVNSQITAGDRVLAAIGQAENRFSPLQLCVYASTLANKGTRMKATFLSRVVASDYSSLIKENSPEIMSQMEIASTTYNTYIEGMRKVIEGGEGTARSHFGGPKDLDTFPVKVCGKTGTAQHSSGGSDHGAFICFAPMEDPEVAVAVYGEKAAHGATLAAVAEDVLRAYFAMESASEVNSFENQAS
;
A
#
# COMPACT_ATOMS: atom_id res chain seq x y z
N MET A 1 -66.58 -18.22 -75.08
CA MET A 1 -65.63 -18.87 -74.14
C MET A 1 -64.80 -17.86 -73.28
N GLU A 2 -64.40 -16.72 -73.74
CA GLU A 2 -63.59 -15.74 -73.01
C GLU A 2 -64.26 -15.14 -71.78
N ARG A 3 -65.59 -14.89 -71.80
CA ARG A 3 -66.33 -14.34 -70.61
C ARG A 3 -66.34 -15.30 -69.35
N ILE A 4 -66.40 -16.62 -69.63
CA ILE A 4 -66.39 -17.61 -68.56
C ILE A 4 -64.97 -17.74 -67.93
N SER A 5 -63.95 -17.57 -68.74
CA SER A 5 -62.57 -17.58 -68.34
C SER A 5 -62.24 -16.37 -67.38
N ARG A 6 -62.70 -15.20 -67.76
CA ARG A 6 -62.48 -13.95 -66.91
C ARG A 6 -63.24 -14.03 -65.59
N PHE A 7 -64.47 -14.57 -65.56
CA PHE A 7 -65.19 -14.79 -64.34
C PHE A 7 -64.51 -15.77 -63.39
N ARG A 8 -64.01 -16.90 -63.94
CA ARG A 8 -63.22 -17.87 -63.15
C ARG A 8 -61.92 -17.27 -62.60
N ALA A 9 -61.23 -16.42 -63.38
CA ALA A 9 -60.01 -15.73 -62.92
C ALA A 9 -60.32 -14.71 -61.79
N ILE A 10 -61.44 -13.96 -61.89
CA ILE A 10 -61.86 -13.05 -60.85
C ILE A 10 -62.25 -13.81 -59.56
N LEU A 11 -62.93 -14.95 -59.70
CA LEU A 11 -63.30 -15.79 -58.52
C LEU A 11 -62.10 -16.38 -57.82
N LEU A 12 -61.06 -16.82 -58.57
CA LEU A 12 -59.81 -17.30 -58.03
C LEU A 12 -59.01 -16.14 -57.34
N LEU A 13 -59.04 -14.95 -57.93
CA LEU A 13 -58.39 -13.76 -57.35
C LEU A 13 -59.07 -13.37 -56.00
N ILE A 14 -60.41 -13.36 -55.96
CA ILE A 14 -61.18 -13.11 -54.77
C ILE A 14 -60.86 -14.17 -53.68
N LEU A 15 -60.85 -15.45 -54.04
CA LEU A 15 -60.49 -16.52 -53.13
C LEU A 15 -59.06 -16.35 -52.59
N PHE A 16 -58.09 -15.99 -53.43
CA PHE A 16 -56.70 -15.76 -53.03
C PHE A 16 -56.60 -14.59 -52.08
N ILE A 17 -57.26 -13.47 -52.37
CA ILE A 17 -57.29 -12.28 -51.50
C ILE A 17 -57.95 -12.62 -50.17
N THR A 18 -59.01 -13.42 -50.12
CA THR A 18 -59.68 -13.84 -48.89
C THR A 18 -58.78 -14.71 -48.04
N ILE A 19 -58.04 -15.65 -48.64
CA ILE A 19 -57.06 -16.52 -47.93
C ILE A 19 -55.92 -15.64 -47.36
N LEU A 20 -55.41 -14.70 -48.16
CA LEU A 20 -54.36 -13.77 -47.72
C LEU A 20 -54.83 -12.88 -46.57
N ALA A 21 -56.04 -12.37 -46.59
CA ALA A 21 -56.65 -11.58 -45.53
C ALA A 21 -56.87 -12.43 -44.25
N LEU A 22 -57.27 -13.68 -44.38
CA LEU A 22 -57.40 -14.60 -43.23
C LEU A 22 -56.02 -14.95 -42.62
N PHE A 23 -54.99 -15.09 -43.49
CA PHE A 23 -53.62 -15.30 -43.04
C PHE A 23 -53.09 -14.08 -42.31
N ALA A 24 -53.29 -12.86 -42.85
CA ALA A 24 -52.91 -11.62 -42.23
C ALA A 24 -53.62 -11.38 -40.88
N LEU A 25 -54.91 -11.66 -40.81
CA LEU A 25 -55.68 -11.62 -39.54
C LEU A 25 -55.19 -12.65 -38.54
N LYS A 26 -54.80 -13.84 -38.95
CA LYS A 26 -54.23 -14.88 -38.08
C LYS A 26 -52.83 -14.51 -37.60
N LEU A 27 -52.01 -13.93 -38.44
CA LEU A 27 -50.71 -13.38 -38.08
C LEU A 27 -50.85 -12.21 -37.09
N PHE A 28 -51.79 -11.32 -37.32
CA PHE A 28 -52.11 -10.23 -36.41
C PHE A 28 -52.61 -10.75 -35.05
N ASP A 29 -53.50 -11.75 -35.03
CA ASP A 29 -53.92 -12.40 -33.82
C ASP A 29 -52.76 -13.05 -33.04
N LEU A 30 -51.85 -13.73 -33.72
CA LEU A 30 -50.68 -14.38 -33.14
C LEU A 30 -49.59 -13.39 -32.68
N GLN A 31 -49.32 -12.36 -33.45
CA GLN A 31 -48.22 -11.45 -33.19
C GLN A 31 -48.60 -10.25 -32.28
N ILE A 32 -49.86 -9.82 -32.32
CA ILE A 32 -50.26 -8.62 -31.57
C ILE A 32 -51.24 -8.94 -30.44
N ILE A 33 -52.29 -9.73 -30.73
CA ILE A 33 -53.32 -10.03 -29.68
C ILE A 33 -52.83 -11.08 -28.72
N LYS A 34 -52.24 -12.19 -29.22
CA LYS A 34 -51.76 -13.25 -28.35
C LYS A 34 -50.41 -12.96 -27.68
N THR A 35 -49.56 -12.14 -28.32
CA THR A 35 -48.31 -11.70 -27.70
C THR A 35 -48.61 -10.73 -26.54
N ASN A 36 -49.56 -9.78 -26.74
CA ASN A 36 -49.99 -8.89 -25.67
C ASN A 36 -50.81 -9.63 -24.57
N GLY A 37 -51.46 -10.74 -24.87
CA GLY A 37 -52.19 -11.55 -23.91
C GLY A 37 -51.36 -12.58 -23.17
N ASN A 38 -50.22 -13.01 -23.73
CA ASN A 38 -49.33 -13.96 -23.06
C ASN A 38 -48.29 -13.25 -22.15
N THR A 39 -48.04 -11.95 -22.31
CA THR A 39 -47.18 -11.19 -21.40
C THR A 39 -47.79 -10.99 -20.01
N ASP A 40 -49.10 -11.04 -19.88
CA ASP A 40 -49.79 -10.84 -18.58
C ASP A 40 -49.80 -12.09 -17.69
N ASN A 41 -49.44 -13.28 -18.17
CA ASN A 41 -49.45 -14.54 -17.41
C ASN A 41 -48.06 -15.13 -17.14
N ILE A 42 -46.98 -14.52 -17.56
CA ILE A 42 -45.63 -14.90 -17.16
C ILE A 42 -45.37 -14.23 -15.82
N ALA A 43 -45.31 -15.00 -14.74
CA ALA A 43 -44.87 -14.46 -13.48
C ALA A 43 -43.43 -13.91 -13.69
N LYS A 44 -43.31 -12.61 -13.61
CA LYS A 44 -42.04 -11.89 -13.75
C LYS A 44 -41.48 -11.62 -12.37
N TYR A 45 -40.22 -11.92 -12.19
CA TYR A 45 -39.47 -11.50 -11.00
C TYR A 45 -38.67 -10.27 -11.37
N THR A 46 -38.66 -9.27 -10.51
CA THR A 46 -37.86 -8.08 -10.69
C THR A 46 -36.74 -8.13 -9.65
N THR A 47 -35.51 -8.17 -10.11
CA THR A 47 -34.31 -8.10 -9.27
C THR A 47 -33.57 -6.80 -9.54
N VAL A 48 -33.00 -6.21 -8.50
CA VAL A 48 -32.10 -5.07 -8.65
C VAL A 48 -30.67 -5.59 -8.49
N THR A 49 -29.88 -5.45 -9.54
CA THR A 49 -28.48 -5.89 -9.58
C THR A 49 -27.58 -4.67 -9.48
N THR A 50 -26.63 -4.69 -8.57
CA THR A 50 -25.57 -3.68 -8.50
C THR A 50 -24.58 -3.94 -9.64
N VAL A 51 -24.33 -2.93 -10.47
CA VAL A 51 -23.33 -2.98 -11.53
C VAL A 51 -22.15 -2.15 -11.06
N ARG A 52 -21.04 -2.83 -10.78
CA ARG A 52 -19.85 -2.17 -10.24
C ARG A 52 -19.29 -1.14 -11.21
N ALA A 53 -18.89 0.01 -10.68
CA ALA A 53 -18.16 1.01 -11.43
C ALA A 53 -16.72 0.57 -11.67
N ALA A 54 -16.13 0.99 -12.78
CA ALA A 54 -14.71 0.82 -12.99
C ALA A 54 -13.95 1.73 -12.00
N ARG A 55 -12.91 1.19 -11.36
CA ARG A 55 -12.05 1.94 -10.46
C ARG A 55 -11.11 2.83 -11.26
N GLY A 56 -10.72 4.00 -10.74
CA GLY A 56 -9.74 4.89 -11.38
C GLY A 56 -8.35 4.25 -11.48
N ASP A 57 -7.56 4.69 -12.43
CA ASP A 57 -6.18 4.26 -12.60
C ASP A 57 -5.24 4.99 -11.63
N ILE A 58 -4.12 4.34 -11.26
CA ILE A 58 -3.02 4.93 -10.51
C ILE A 58 -1.85 5.09 -11.47
N LEU A 59 -1.36 6.31 -11.61
CA LEU A 59 -0.29 6.66 -12.54
C LEU A 59 0.95 7.18 -11.79
N ASP A 60 2.10 7.02 -12.42
CA ASP A 60 3.32 7.72 -11.99
C ASP A 60 3.28 9.20 -12.42
N ARG A 61 4.30 9.97 -12.03
CA ARG A 61 4.42 11.39 -12.36
C ARG A 61 4.59 11.68 -13.86
N ASN A 62 4.95 10.67 -14.65
CA ASN A 62 5.18 10.76 -16.09
C ASN A 62 3.94 10.31 -16.90
N GLY A 63 2.85 9.93 -16.22
CA GLY A 63 1.62 9.45 -16.82
C GLY A 63 1.62 7.97 -17.19
N ASN A 64 2.60 7.19 -16.74
CA ASN A 64 2.60 5.74 -16.92
C ASN A 64 1.61 5.10 -15.96
N VAL A 65 0.73 4.23 -16.46
CA VAL A 65 -0.22 3.50 -15.62
C VAL A 65 0.52 2.44 -14.80
N LEU A 66 0.49 2.60 -13.49
CA LEU A 66 1.07 1.65 -12.52
C LEU A 66 0.06 0.55 -12.18
N VAL A 67 -1.19 0.96 -11.94
CA VAL A 67 -2.31 0.07 -11.63
C VAL A 67 -3.51 0.52 -12.44
N GLY A 68 -4.06 -0.38 -13.23
CA GLY A 68 -5.19 -0.13 -14.11
C GLY A 68 -6.28 -1.18 -13.95
N ASN A 69 -7.19 -1.23 -14.92
CA ASN A 69 -8.26 -2.20 -14.95
C ASN A 69 -8.27 -2.94 -16.29
N ARG A 70 -8.45 -4.24 -16.23
CA ARG A 70 -8.73 -5.08 -17.40
C ARG A 70 -10.20 -5.49 -17.39
N ALA A 71 -10.85 -5.41 -18.55
CA ALA A 71 -12.20 -5.96 -18.71
C ALA A 71 -12.20 -7.46 -18.45
N SER A 72 -13.23 -7.94 -17.78
CA SER A 72 -13.40 -9.32 -17.40
C SER A 72 -14.88 -9.71 -17.39
N TYR A 73 -15.14 -11.00 -17.22
CA TYR A 73 -16.47 -11.55 -17.05
C TYR A 73 -16.54 -12.38 -15.77
N ASP A 74 -17.64 -12.17 -15.04
CA ASP A 74 -17.98 -12.98 -13.88
C ASP A 74 -19.18 -13.87 -14.20
N LEU A 75 -19.17 -15.08 -13.67
CA LEU A 75 -20.33 -15.96 -13.66
C LEU A 75 -21.10 -15.81 -12.36
N VAL A 76 -22.34 -15.40 -12.46
CA VAL A 76 -23.20 -15.12 -11.30
C VAL A 76 -24.47 -15.97 -11.34
N PHE A 77 -25.00 -16.33 -10.16
CA PHE A 77 -26.26 -17.06 -10.07
C PHE A 77 -27.42 -16.17 -9.64
N ASN A 78 -28.48 -16.19 -10.44
CA ASN A 78 -29.81 -15.82 -9.94
C ASN A 78 -30.40 -17.02 -9.18
N HIS A 79 -30.32 -16.99 -7.85
CA HIS A 79 -30.74 -18.12 -6.99
C HIS A 79 -32.23 -18.42 -7.11
N TYR A 80 -33.10 -17.45 -7.36
CA TYR A 80 -34.54 -17.68 -7.53
C TYR A 80 -34.83 -18.56 -8.76
N VAL A 81 -34.06 -18.36 -9.84
CA VAL A 81 -34.23 -19.13 -11.07
C VAL A 81 -33.77 -20.58 -10.86
N ILE A 82 -32.55 -20.76 -10.39
CA ILE A 82 -31.97 -22.10 -10.21
C ILE A 82 -32.74 -22.92 -9.16
N GLU A 83 -33.25 -22.29 -8.09
CA GLU A 83 -34.04 -22.96 -7.07
C GLU A 83 -35.46 -23.36 -7.57
N SER A 84 -36.01 -22.61 -8.50
CA SER A 84 -37.30 -22.96 -9.12
C SER A 84 -37.17 -24.06 -10.18
N TYR A 85 -35.95 -24.40 -10.56
CA TYR A 85 -35.65 -25.44 -11.56
C TYR A 85 -35.76 -26.83 -10.90
N GLY A 86 -36.59 -27.71 -11.45
CA GLY A 86 -36.89 -29.00 -10.84
C GLY A 86 -35.73 -30.00 -10.76
N GLN A 87 -34.62 -29.75 -11.48
CA GLN A 87 -33.39 -30.59 -11.53
C GLN A 87 -32.15 -29.78 -11.08
N THR A 88 -32.32 -29.00 -10.02
CA THR A 88 -31.24 -28.12 -9.51
C THR A 88 -29.96 -28.88 -9.20
N ASN A 89 -30.06 -30.01 -8.49
CA ASN A 89 -28.87 -30.76 -8.08
C ASN A 89 -28.11 -31.33 -9.27
N GLU A 90 -28.81 -31.86 -10.28
CA GLU A 90 -28.20 -32.42 -11.49
C GLU A 90 -27.51 -31.31 -12.32
N ALA A 91 -28.10 -30.12 -12.41
CA ALA A 91 -27.52 -28.98 -13.09
C ALA A 91 -26.22 -28.52 -12.38
N LEU A 92 -26.26 -28.39 -11.03
CA LEU A 92 -25.10 -28.02 -10.24
C LEU A 92 -24.01 -29.10 -10.29
N TYR A 93 -24.38 -30.37 -10.27
CA TYR A 93 -23.44 -31.48 -10.43
C TYR A 93 -22.71 -31.39 -11.77
N SER A 94 -23.43 -31.18 -12.87
CA SER A 94 -22.83 -31.04 -14.20
C SER A 94 -21.85 -29.86 -14.27
N LEU A 95 -22.20 -28.76 -13.61
CA LEU A 95 -21.35 -27.58 -13.50
C LEU A 95 -20.05 -27.87 -12.72
N VAL A 96 -20.16 -28.57 -11.57
CA VAL A 96 -18.99 -28.98 -10.77
C VAL A 96 -18.05 -29.88 -11.58
N GLN A 97 -18.62 -30.88 -12.31
CA GLN A 97 -17.80 -31.75 -13.13
C GLN A 97 -17.08 -30.96 -14.24
N LYS A 98 -17.76 -29.98 -14.87
CA LYS A 98 -17.14 -29.12 -15.90
C LYS A 98 -16.05 -28.21 -15.30
N CYS A 99 -16.27 -27.65 -14.14
CA CYS A 99 -15.22 -26.87 -13.44
C CYS A 99 -13.98 -27.73 -13.15
N ARG A 100 -14.15 -28.99 -12.74
CA ARG A 100 -13.03 -29.92 -12.53
C ARG A 100 -12.32 -30.27 -13.83
N GLU A 101 -13.07 -30.51 -14.91
CA GLU A 101 -12.52 -30.78 -16.25
C GLU A 101 -11.62 -29.62 -16.73
N LEU A 102 -12.07 -28.39 -16.50
CA LEU A 102 -11.38 -27.17 -16.90
C LEU A 102 -10.38 -26.66 -15.85
N ASN A 103 -10.22 -27.37 -14.72
CA ASN A 103 -9.40 -26.97 -13.58
C ASN A 103 -9.74 -25.56 -13.06
N LEU A 104 -11.05 -25.24 -12.99
CA LEU A 104 -11.56 -23.95 -12.49
C LEU A 104 -11.89 -24.02 -11.02
N SER A 105 -11.42 -23.02 -10.27
CA SER A 105 -11.89 -22.77 -8.91
C SER A 105 -13.16 -21.91 -8.94
N TYR A 106 -14.01 -22.07 -7.95
CA TYR A 106 -15.23 -21.28 -7.77
C TYR A 106 -15.41 -20.91 -6.30
N ASN A 107 -16.18 -19.85 -6.03
CA ASN A 107 -16.47 -19.36 -4.69
C ASN A 107 -17.35 -20.34 -3.93
N ASP A 108 -16.91 -20.76 -2.77
CA ASP A 108 -17.59 -21.72 -1.89
C ASP A 108 -17.25 -21.35 -0.44
N HIS A 109 -18.14 -20.60 0.23
CA HIS A 109 -17.98 -20.17 1.62
C HIS A 109 -18.63 -21.12 2.64
N PHE A 110 -19.01 -22.32 2.22
CA PHE A 110 -19.50 -23.31 3.16
C PHE A 110 -18.34 -23.87 4.02
N PRO A 111 -18.31 -23.59 5.34
CA PRO A 111 -17.12 -23.78 6.16
C PRO A 111 -16.91 -25.24 6.63
N VAL A 112 -16.91 -26.16 5.67
CA VAL A 112 -16.58 -27.57 5.86
C VAL A 112 -15.60 -27.99 4.79
N SER A 113 -14.59 -28.78 5.14
CA SER A 113 -13.56 -29.27 4.22
C SER A 113 -14.15 -29.90 2.96
N LYS A 114 -13.47 -29.77 1.81
CA LYS A 114 -13.95 -30.27 0.50
C LYS A 114 -13.85 -31.78 0.37
N THR A 115 -12.98 -32.41 1.14
CA THR A 115 -12.71 -33.86 1.14
C THR A 115 -12.83 -34.45 2.54
N ARG A 116 -12.97 -35.80 2.65
CA ARG A 116 -12.94 -36.49 3.94
C ARG A 116 -11.52 -36.55 4.54
N PRO A 117 -11.39 -36.49 5.89
CA PRO A 117 -12.46 -36.36 6.87
C PRO A 117 -13.10 -34.98 6.83
N PHE A 118 -14.45 -34.92 6.93
CA PHE A 118 -15.12 -33.63 6.98
C PHE A 118 -14.88 -32.94 8.33
N GLU A 119 -14.27 -31.78 8.28
CA GLU A 119 -13.93 -30.93 9.44
C GLU A 119 -14.39 -29.50 9.18
N TYR A 120 -14.68 -28.76 10.24
CA TYR A 120 -15.00 -27.35 10.11
C TYR A 120 -13.75 -26.53 9.78
N THR A 121 -13.88 -25.63 8.81
CA THR A 121 -12.86 -24.69 8.35
C THR A 121 -13.24 -23.24 8.66
N LEU A 122 -14.02 -23.01 9.72
CA LEU A 122 -14.53 -21.68 10.10
C LEU A 122 -13.41 -20.63 10.30
N ASN A 123 -12.27 -21.07 10.81
CA ASN A 123 -11.14 -20.18 11.07
C ASN A 123 -10.47 -19.66 9.79
N ASP A 124 -10.72 -20.30 8.65
CA ASP A 124 -10.17 -19.90 7.35
C ASP A 124 -11.00 -18.75 6.72
N PHE A 125 -12.12 -18.40 7.35
CA PHE A 125 -13.03 -17.37 6.85
C PHE A 125 -13.07 -16.13 7.74
N ALA A 126 -13.24 -14.95 7.13
CA ALA A 126 -13.46 -13.71 7.83
C ALA A 126 -14.68 -13.80 8.79
N THR A 127 -14.66 -12.99 9.85
CA THR A 127 -15.71 -12.98 10.89
C THR A 127 -17.12 -12.77 10.32
N SER A 128 -17.27 -12.00 9.25
CA SER A 128 -18.54 -11.80 8.55
C SER A 128 -19.12 -13.11 8.02
N TRP A 129 -18.31 -13.94 7.37
CA TRP A 129 -18.73 -15.26 6.87
C TRP A 129 -19.03 -16.24 8.00
N GLN A 130 -18.27 -16.18 9.10
CA GLN A 130 -18.59 -16.96 10.31
C GLN A 130 -19.97 -16.58 10.87
N ASN A 131 -20.31 -15.29 10.92
CA ASN A 131 -21.62 -14.80 11.33
C ASN A 131 -22.74 -15.25 10.38
N HIS A 132 -22.50 -15.26 9.07
CA HIS A 132 -23.46 -15.79 8.09
C HIS A 132 -23.72 -17.27 8.29
N PHE A 133 -22.69 -18.06 8.59
CA PHE A 133 -22.85 -19.47 8.92
C PHE A 133 -23.66 -19.67 10.20
N GLN A 134 -23.42 -18.88 11.23
CA GLN A 134 -24.26 -18.94 12.45
C GLN A 134 -25.73 -18.60 12.16
N SER A 135 -25.98 -17.59 11.35
CA SER A 135 -27.34 -17.23 10.92
C SER A 135 -28.00 -18.34 10.14
N PHE A 136 -27.27 -19.00 9.25
CA PHE A 136 -27.74 -20.21 8.54
C PHE A 136 -28.10 -21.34 9.48
N MET A 137 -27.25 -21.65 10.47
CA MET A 137 -27.49 -22.71 11.46
C MET A 137 -28.78 -22.44 12.23
N VAL A 138 -28.99 -21.20 12.67
CA VAL A 138 -30.22 -20.80 13.41
C VAL A 138 -31.45 -20.88 12.52
N ASP A 139 -31.40 -20.30 11.31
CA ASP A 139 -32.55 -20.30 10.39
C ASP A 139 -32.95 -21.73 9.98
N ARG A 140 -31.99 -22.61 9.82
CA ARG A 140 -32.20 -24.00 9.45
C ARG A 140 -32.48 -24.91 10.65
N SER A 141 -32.58 -24.37 11.88
CA SER A 141 -32.80 -25.09 13.14
C SER A 141 -31.83 -26.26 13.33
N LEU A 142 -30.56 -26.01 13.04
CA LEU A 142 -29.47 -26.97 13.23
C LEU A 142 -28.82 -26.76 14.60
N ASP A 143 -28.42 -27.85 15.25
CA ASP A 143 -27.78 -27.79 16.56
C ASP A 143 -26.39 -27.10 16.43
N SER A 144 -26.09 -26.21 17.36
CA SER A 144 -24.82 -25.44 17.35
C SER A 144 -23.57 -26.30 17.55
N ASP A 145 -23.72 -27.49 18.13
CA ASP A 145 -22.67 -28.48 18.42
C ASP A 145 -22.66 -29.68 17.45
N ILE A 146 -23.41 -29.56 16.34
CA ILE A 146 -23.41 -30.59 15.30
C ILE A 146 -22.01 -30.79 14.73
N THR A 147 -21.58 -32.02 14.53
CA THR A 147 -20.27 -32.29 13.88
C THR A 147 -20.36 -32.08 12.37
N ALA A 148 -19.26 -31.73 11.72
CA ALA A 148 -19.23 -31.49 10.28
C ALA A 148 -19.70 -32.69 9.44
N PRO A 149 -19.36 -33.96 9.75
CA PRO A 149 -19.91 -35.11 9.04
C PRO A 149 -21.42 -35.22 9.17
N LEU A 150 -21.99 -35.01 10.36
CA LEU A 150 -23.42 -35.07 10.59
C LEU A 150 -24.17 -33.90 9.92
N LEU A 151 -23.56 -32.73 9.86
CA LEU A 151 -24.06 -31.57 9.10
C LEU A 151 -24.18 -31.90 7.60
N ILE A 152 -23.15 -32.51 7.01
CA ILE A 152 -23.16 -32.95 5.60
C ILE A 152 -24.32 -33.95 5.38
N GLU A 153 -24.49 -34.93 6.27
CA GLU A 153 -25.56 -35.92 6.18
C GLU A 153 -26.95 -35.24 6.22
N LYS A 154 -27.22 -34.38 7.20
CA LYS A 154 -28.48 -33.63 7.29
C LYS A 154 -28.74 -32.75 6.06
N LEU A 155 -27.70 -32.11 5.51
CA LEU A 155 -27.83 -31.27 4.32
C LEU A 155 -28.01 -32.10 3.04
N ARG A 156 -27.43 -33.30 2.95
CA ARG A 156 -27.73 -34.26 1.86
C ARG A 156 -29.23 -34.62 1.85
N GLU A 157 -29.78 -34.95 3.00
CA GLU A 157 -31.20 -35.27 3.14
C GLU A 157 -32.07 -34.06 2.79
N ARG A 158 -31.76 -32.90 3.36
CA ARG A 158 -32.51 -31.65 3.14
C ARG A 158 -32.56 -31.25 1.68
N TYR A 159 -31.43 -31.24 0.99
CA TYR A 159 -31.35 -30.88 -0.41
C TYR A 159 -31.67 -32.03 -1.36
N LYS A 160 -32.03 -33.21 -0.83
CA LYS A 160 -32.36 -34.42 -1.61
C LYS A 160 -31.26 -34.81 -2.58
N ILE A 161 -30.02 -34.77 -2.13
CA ILE A 161 -28.86 -35.16 -2.96
C ILE A 161 -28.83 -36.65 -3.12
N PRO A 162 -28.68 -37.21 -4.37
CA PRO A 162 -28.67 -38.63 -4.62
C PRO A 162 -27.65 -39.40 -3.79
N GLU A 163 -28.05 -40.56 -3.21
CA GLU A 163 -27.15 -41.38 -2.39
C GLU A 163 -25.95 -41.94 -3.19
N GLY A 164 -26.12 -42.12 -4.48
CA GLY A 164 -25.08 -42.68 -5.36
C GLY A 164 -23.94 -41.69 -5.71
N TRP A 165 -24.03 -40.42 -5.31
CA TRP A 165 -22.95 -39.44 -5.55
C TRP A 165 -21.82 -39.61 -4.54
N SER A 166 -20.60 -39.37 -4.99
CA SER A 166 -19.44 -39.33 -4.09
C SER A 166 -19.63 -38.26 -3.00
N ASP A 167 -18.91 -38.40 -1.91
CA ASP A 167 -18.96 -37.44 -0.81
C ASP A 167 -18.44 -36.05 -1.23
N GLU A 168 -17.48 -36.04 -2.09
CA GLU A 168 -16.89 -34.80 -2.65
C GLU A 168 -17.87 -34.07 -3.58
N ASP A 169 -18.58 -34.81 -4.43
CA ASP A 169 -19.60 -34.26 -5.31
C ASP A 169 -20.81 -33.74 -4.50
N ALA A 170 -21.23 -34.50 -3.51
CA ALA A 170 -22.30 -34.10 -2.61
C ALA A 170 -21.92 -32.83 -1.84
N ARG A 171 -20.66 -32.76 -1.29
CA ARG A 171 -20.17 -31.60 -0.58
C ARG A 171 -20.12 -30.35 -1.49
N ALA A 172 -19.67 -30.51 -2.73
CA ALA A 172 -19.60 -29.41 -3.69
C ALA A 172 -20.98 -28.81 -4.01
N VAL A 173 -21.97 -29.67 -4.26
CA VAL A 173 -23.35 -29.24 -4.50
C VAL A 173 -23.97 -28.65 -3.23
N ILE A 174 -23.70 -29.21 -2.03
CA ILE A 174 -24.12 -28.63 -0.76
C ILE A 174 -23.58 -27.23 -0.58
N GLY A 175 -22.31 -26.99 -0.92
CA GLY A 175 -21.70 -25.66 -0.85
C GLY A 175 -22.46 -24.63 -1.68
N MET A 176 -22.78 -24.93 -2.92
CA MET A 176 -23.56 -24.03 -3.78
C MET A 176 -25.01 -23.84 -3.28
N ARG A 177 -25.67 -24.91 -2.78
CA ARG A 177 -27.00 -24.81 -2.18
C ARG A 177 -26.99 -23.94 -0.92
N TYR A 178 -25.95 -24.06 -0.10
CA TYR A 178 -25.71 -23.18 1.05
C TYR A 178 -25.59 -21.71 0.64
N GLU A 179 -24.83 -21.43 -0.43
CA GLU A 179 -24.72 -20.07 -0.98
C GLU A 179 -26.08 -19.48 -1.41
N PHE A 180 -26.95 -20.29 -2.00
CA PHE A 180 -28.31 -19.87 -2.35
C PHE A 180 -29.16 -19.61 -1.11
N ASP A 181 -29.13 -20.53 -0.15
CA ASP A 181 -29.83 -20.36 1.13
C ASP A 181 -29.42 -19.07 1.85
N LEU A 182 -28.12 -18.74 1.84
CA LEU A 182 -27.62 -17.49 2.43
C LEU A 182 -28.25 -16.24 1.80
N ARG A 183 -28.46 -16.22 0.47
CA ARG A 183 -29.10 -15.07 -0.21
C ARG A 183 -30.57 -14.92 0.20
N GLY A 184 -31.23 -16.02 0.54
CA GLY A 184 -32.58 -16.01 1.09
C GLY A 184 -32.67 -15.57 2.56
N ILE A 185 -31.64 -15.90 3.36
CA ILE A 185 -31.59 -15.62 4.81
C ILE A 185 -30.99 -14.24 5.09
N SER A 186 -29.87 -13.94 4.46
CA SER A 186 -29.13 -12.69 4.58
C SER A 186 -29.34 -11.88 3.31
N LYS A 187 -29.48 -10.55 3.43
CA LYS A 187 -29.62 -9.66 2.26
C LYS A 187 -28.30 -9.55 1.48
N LEU A 188 -27.69 -10.68 1.18
CA LEU A 188 -26.47 -10.74 0.40
C LEU A 188 -26.76 -10.45 -1.07
N PRO A 189 -25.79 -9.87 -1.81
CA PRO A 189 -25.90 -9.66 -3.23
C PRO A 189 -25.94 -10.97 -4.02
N THR A 190 -26.06 -10.87 -5.33
CA THR A 190 -26.05 -12.00 -6.25
C THR A 190 -24.82 -12.89 -6.00
N TYR A 191 -25.00 -14.21 -6.03
CA TYR A 191 -23.88 -15.14 -5.83
C TYR A 191 -22.95 -15.14 -7.03
N THR A 192 -21.76 -14.56 -6.89
CA THR A 192 -20.69 -14.65 -7.87
C THR A 192 -20.03 -16.02 -7.74
N PHE A 193 -20.25 -16.88 -8.73
CA PHE A 193 -19.76 -18.25 -8.74
C PHE A 193 -18.28 -18.32 -9.15
N ILE A 194 -17.92 -17.72 -10.30
CA ILE A 194 -16.54 -17.58 -10.77
C ILE A 194 -16.28 -16.13 -11.12
N GLN A 195 -15.17 -15.59 -10.66
CA GLN A 195 -14.66 -14.28 -11.05
C GLN A 195 -13.58 -14.44 -12.10
N ASP A 196 -13.45 -13.46 -12.99
CA ASP A 196 -12.39 -13.37 -13.99
C ASP A 196 -12.24 -14.64 -14.83
N ILE A 197 -13.37 -15.10 -15.41
CA ILE A 197 -13.35 -16.27 -16.27
C ILE A 197 -12.84 -15.91 -17.67
N SER A 198 -11.93 -16.71 -18.22
CA SER A 198 -11.46 -16.54 -19.60
C SER A 198 -12.57 -16.84 -20.63
N ASP A 199 -12.52 -16.19 -21.80
CA ASP A 199 -13.49 -16.36 -22.89
C ASP A 199 -13.67 -17.82 -23.30
N GLU A 200 -12.58 -18.60 -23.32
CA GLU A 200 -12.60 -20.03 -23.65
C GLU A 200 -13.39 -20.83 -22.62
N ASN A 201 -13.09 -20.63 -21.33
CA ASN A 201 -13.76 -21.32 -20.24
C ASN A 201 -15.21 -20.86 -20.08
N LEU A 202 -15.48 -19.56 -20.28
CA LEU A 202 -16.81 -18.99 -20.30
C LEU A 202 -17.69 -19.71 -21.35
N SER A 203 -17.20 -19.83 -22.57
CA SER A 203 -17.93 -20.52 -23.64
C SER A 203 -18.24 -21.96 -23.28
N ALA A 204 -17.26 -22.70 -22.72
CA ALA A 204 -17.44 -24.11 -22.32
C ALA A 204 -18.42 -24.28 -21.15
N ILE A 205 -18.52 -23.33 -20.23
CA ILE A 205 -19.51 -23.37 -19.14
C ILE A 205 -20.90 -23.01 -19.66
N LEU A 206 -21.03 -22.01 -20.53
CA LEU A 206 -22.33 -21.59 -21.08
C LEU A 206 -23.01 -22.67 -21.94
N GLU A 207 -22.24 -23.55 -22.58
CA GLU A 207 -22.78 -24.72 -23.32
C GLU A 207 -23.62 -25.65 -22.45
N LEU A 208 -23.40 -25.68 -21.13
CA LEU A 208 -24.20 -26.50 -20.20
C LEU A 208 -25.62 -25.98 -20.03
N ASN A 209 -25.94 -24.75 -20.44
CA ASN A 209 -27.25 -24.12 -20.31
C ASN A 209 -27.84 -24.23 -18.88
N ILE A 210 -27.02 -23.92 -17.85
CA ILE A 210 -27.44 -23.98 -16.46
C ILE A 210 -28.47 -22.88 -16.17
N PRO A 211 -29.70 -23.23 -15.73
CA PRO A 211 -30.71 -22.22 -15.43
C PRO A 211 -30.25 -21.25 -14.31
N GLY A 212 -30.42 -19.96 -14.55
CA GLY A 212 -30.06 -18.92 -13.58
C GLY A 212 -28.57 -18.60 -13.52
N LEU A 213 -27.69 -19.28 -14.25
CA LEU A 213 -26.30 -18.90 -14.42
C LEU A 213 -26.19 -17.80 -15.48
N MET A 214 -25.66 -16.67 -15.13
CA MET A 214 -25.59 -15.47 -15.98
C MET A 214 -24.15 -15.00 -16.08
N VAL A 215 -23.85 -14.23 -17.14
CA VAL A 215 -22.57 -13.54 -17.34
C VAL A 215 -22.77 -12.09 -16.98
N GLU A 216 -21.92 -11.56 -16.13
CA GLU A 216 -21.83 -10.14 -15.85
C GLU A 216 -20.48 -9.60 -16.29
N SER A 217 -20.48 -8.42 -16.92
CA SER A 217 -19.26 -7.70 -17.23
C SER A 217 -18.66 -7.19 -15.90
N SER A 218 -17.38 -7.41 -15.73
CA SER A 218 -16.62 -7.05 -14.55
C SER A 218 -15.30 -6.39 -14.95
N THR A 219 -14.54 -5.92 -13.98
CA THR A 219 -13.18 -5.46 -14.17
C THR A 219 -12.28 -6.09 -13.12
N VAL A 220 -11.06 -6.44 -13.54
CA VAL A 220 -10.02 -6.95 -12.65
C VAL A 220 -8.92 -5.93 -12.55
N ARG A 221 -8.48 -5.68 -11.32
CA ARG A 221 -7.37 -4.79 -11.04
C ARG A 221 -6.07 -5.40 -11.55
N GLU A 222 -5.30 -4.66 -12.34
CA GLU A 222 -4.10 -5.13 -12.99
C GLU A 222 -2.91 -4.24 -12.63
N TYR A 223 -1.82 -4.89 -12.20
CA TYR A 223 -0.58 -4.22 -11.83
C TYR A 223 0.40 -4.28 -13.00
N HIS A 224 0.75 -3.12 -13.57
CA HIS A 224 1.63 -3.02 -14.74
C HIS A 224 3.10 -2.89 -14.39
N THR A 225 3.43 -2.96 -13.11
CA THR A 225 4.79 -2.90 -12.60
C THR A 225 5.03 -3.97 -11.53
N LYS A 226 6.27 -4.45 -11.42
CA LYS A 226 6.72 -5.29 -10.31
C LYS A 226 7.22 -4.48 -9.11
N TYR A 227 7.39 -3.17 -9.29
CA TYR A 227 7.91 -2.25 -8.28
C TYR A 227 6.79 -1.53 -7.54
N GLY A 228 7.12 -0.97 -6.37
CA GLY A 228 6.21 -0.15 -5.58
C GLY A 228 5.17 -0.94 -4.78
N ALA A 229 5.34 -2.24 -4.56
CA ALA A 229 4.32 -3.07 -3.89
C ALA A 229 3.82 -2.48 -2.56
N HIS A 230 4.72 -1.98 -1.72
CA HIS A 230 4.38 -1.42 -0.40
C HIS A 230 3.66 -0.07 -0.46
N ILE A 231 3.74 0.66 -1.58
CA ILE A 231 3.10 1.97 -1.74
C ILE A 231 1.86 1.90 -2.63
N LEU A 232 1.85 1.03 -3.65
CA LEU A 232 0.67 0.83 -4.50
C LEU A 232 -0.45 0.19 -3.68
N GLY A 233 -0.13 -0.83 -2.90
CA GLY A 233 -1.10 -1.55 -2.09
C GLY A 233 -1.98 -2.51 -2.90
N TYR A 234 -3.00 -3.05 -2.24
CA TYR A 234 -3.91 -4.03 -2.83
C TYR A 234 -5.34 -3.82 -2.36
N MET A 235 -6.27 -4.44 -3.08
CA MET A 235 -7.68 -4.43 -2.77
C MET A 235 -8.12 -5.71 -2.05
N GLY A 236 -9.13 -5.60 -1.21
CA GLY A 236 -9.74 -6.73 -0.52
C GLY A 236 -11.22 -6.50 -0.20
N GLY A 237 -11.89 -7.55 0.27
CA GLY A 237 -13.25 -7.43 0.79
C GLY A 237 -13.28 -6.66 2.11
N MET A 238 -14.38 -5.97 2.39
CA MET A 238 -14.58 -5.23 3.64
C MET A 238 -14.70 -6.15 4.85
N ASP A 239 -14.12 -5.73 5.96
CA ASP A 239 -14.42 -6.30 7.27
C ASP A 239 -15.61 -5.56 7.95
N ALA A 240 -15.90 -5.91 9.22
CA ALA A 240 -17.01 -5.28 9.93
C ALA A 240 -16.78 -3.80 10.26
N ALA A 241 -15.54 -3.39 10.46
CA ALA A 241 -15.18 -2.01 10.75
C ALA A 241 -15.23 -1.17 9.47
N ASP A 242 -14.75 -1.71 8.36
CA ASP A 242 -14.87 -1.11 7.03
C ASP A 242 -16.34 -0.88 6.67
N TRP A 243 -17.19 -1.89 6.90
CA TRP A 243 -18.62 -1.79 6.64
C TRP A 243 -19.29 -0.67 7.43
N GLU A 244 -18.99 -0.51 8.72
CA GLU A 244 -19.53 0.58 9.54
C GLU A 244 -19.19 1.97 8.97
N LYS A 245 -18.00 2.11 8.35
CA LYS A 245 -17.55 3.33 7.69
C LYS A 245 -18.27 3.52 6.35
N TYR A 246 -18.21 2.54 5.45
CA TYR A 246 -18.55 2.70 4.03
C TYR A 246 -20.04 2.45 3.70
N GLU A 247 -20.83 1.80 4.59
CA GLU A 247 -22.28 1.65 4.42
C GLU A 247 -22.98 3.02 4.21
N LYS A 248 -22.55 4.02 4.97
CA LYS A 248 -23.12 5.37 4.93
C LYS A 248 -22.76 6.13 3.63
N GLU A 249 -21.71 5.69 2.96
CA GLU A 249 -21.23 6.24 1.69
C GLU A 249 -21.85 5.52 0.48
N GLY A 250 -22.67 4.50 0.73
CA GLY A 250 -23.46 3.82 -0.31
C GLY A 250 -22.75 2.59 -0.92
N TYR A 251 -21.67 2.12 -0.32
CA TYR A 251 -21.00 0.90 -0.77
C TYR A 251 -21.91 -0.32 -0.56
N SER A 252 -21.75 -1.34 -1.41
CA SER A 252 -22.38 -2.63 -1.19
C SER A 252 -21.56 -3.47 -0.19
N MET A 253 -22.21 -4.35 0.55
CA MET A 253 -21.56 -5.18 1.58
C MET A 253 -20.44 -6.09 1.01
N ASP A 254 -20.50 -6.41 -0.27
CA ASP A 254 -19.51 -7.21 -1.01
C ASP A 254 -18.54 -6.36 -1.85
N ALA A 255 -18.50 -5.05 -1.62
CA ALA A 255 -17.57 -4.18 -2.31
C ALA A 255 -16.12 -4.55 -1.96
N TYR A 256 -15.27 -4.42 -2.96
CA TYR A 256 -13.81 -4.47 -2.79
C TYR A 256 -13.30 -3.05 -2.60
N ILE A 257 -12.54 -2.84 -1.56
CA ILE A 257 -11.94 -1.55 -1.21
C ILE A 257 -10.42 -1.68 -1.15
N GLY A 258 -9.72 -0.55 -1.16
CA GLY A 258 -8.30 -0.51 -0.88
C GLY A 258 -8.00 -0.95 0.56
N GLN A 259 -7.10 -1.91 0.73
CA GLN A 259 -6.70 -2.46 2.04
C GLN A 259 -5.35 -1.94 2.50
N SER A 260 -4.58 -1.34 1.61
CA SER A 260 -3.27 -0.76 1.92
C SER A 260 -2.81 0.19 0.81
N GLY A 261 -1.77 0.97 1.11
CA GLY A 261 -1.08 1.79 0.12
C GLY A 261 -1.96 2.85 -0.55
N PHE A 262 -1.71 3.13 -1.82
CA PHE A 262 -2.47 4.10 -2.60
C PHE A 262 -3.92 3.66 -2.83
N GLU A 263 -4.15 2.36 -2.93
CA GLU A 263 -5.51 1.83 -3.05
C GLU A 263 -6.37 2.23 -1.86
N GLU A 264 -5.83 2.16 -0.62
CA GLU A 264 -6.52 2.61 0.60
C GLU A 264 -6.55 4.14 0.72
N ALA A 265 -5.39 4.78 0.57
CA ALA A 265 -5.25 6.21 0.84
C ALA A 265 -6.05 7.09 -0.13
N PHE A 266 -6.25 6.63 -1.35
CA PHE A 266 -6.98 7.34 -2.41
C PHE A 266 -8.31 6.70 -2.75
N GLU A 267 -8.88 5.86 -1.86
CA GLU A 267 -10.17 5.19 -2.03
C GLU A 267 -11.26 6.16 -2.49
N ASP A 268 -11.39 7.33 -1.85
CA ASP A 268 -12.39 8.35 -2.16
C ASP A 268 -12.33 8.88 -3.60
N TYR A 269 -11.17 8.80 -4.24
CA TYR A 269 -11.00 9.20 -5.65
C TYR A 269 -11.10 8.01 -6.59
N LEU A 270 -10.48 6.89 -6.22
CA LEU A 270 -10.36 5.72 -7.07
C LEU A 270 -11.67 4.94 -7.19
N HIS A 271 -12.47 4.86 -6.12
CA HIS A 271 -13.76 4.19 -6.14
C HIS A 271 -14.76 5.00 -6.97
N GLY A 272 -15.43 4.35 -7.91
CA GLY A 272 -16.49 4.97 -8.67
C GLY A 272 -17.84 4.95 -7.92
N ILE A 273 -18.90 5.28 -8.61
CA ILE A 273 -20.27 5.15 -8.10
C ILE A 273 -20.93 3.99 -8.82
N ASP A 274 -21.30 2.96 -8.06
CA ASP A 274 -21.94 1.77 -8.60
C ASP A 274 -23.33 2.08 -9.18
N GLY A 275 -23.63 1.46 -10.33
CA GLY A 275 -24.94 1.54 -10.95
C GLY A 275 -25.92 0.54 -10.37
N GLN A 276 -27.22 0.77 -10.58
CA GLN A 276 -28.28 -0.15 -10.22
C GLN A 276 -29.09 -0.50 -11.45
N ARG A 277 -28.98 -1.76 -11.89
CA ARG A 277 -29.74 -2.31 -13.01
C ARG A 277 -30.93 -3.10 -12.49
N VAL A 278 -32.10 -2.87 -13.12
CA VAL A 278 -33.30 -3.66 -12.86
C VAL A 278 -33.42 -4.72 -13.94
N ASP A 279 -33.37 -5.98 -13.55
CA ASP A 279 -33.57 -7.13 -14.41
C ASP A 279 -34.96 -7.73 -14.19
N VAL A 280 -35.78 -7.79 -15.23
CA VAL A 280 -37.07 -8.45 -15.25
C VAL A 280 -36.89 -9.84 -15.83
N VAL A 281 -37.01 -10.85 -14.99
CA VAL A 281 -36.73 -12.25 -15.32
C VAL A 281 -38.03 -13.04 -15.37
N SER A 282 -38.23 -13.83 -16.40
CA SER A 282 -39.35 -14.78 -16.50
C SER A 282 -39.12 -16.03 -15.62
N LYS A 283 -40.16 -16.86 -15.43
CA LYS A 283 -40.09 -18.10 -14.62
C LYS A 283 -39.05 -19.11 -15.10
N ASP A 284 -38.72 -19.09 -16.37
CA ASP A 284 -37.71 -19.98 -16.98
C ASP A 284 -36.29 -19.40 -16.92
N GLY A 285 -36.10 -18.23 -16.27
CA GLY A 285 -34.80 -17.61 -16.12
C GLY A 285 -34.38 -16.67 -17.23
N THR A 286 -35.22 -16.51 -18.24
CA THR A 286 -34.92 -15.59 -19.35
C THR A 286 -35.08 -14.15 -18.91
N ILE A 287 -34.07 -13.31 -19.15
CA ILE A 287 -34.19 -11.86 -18.95
C ILE A 287 -35.09 -11.31 -20.04
N VAL A 288 -36.23 -10.76 -19.66
CA VAL A 288 -37.26 -10.22 -20.56
C VAL A 288 -37.00 -8.74 -20.83
N GLU A 289 -36.50 -8.02 -19.84
CA GLU A 289 -36.26 -6.59 -19.88
C GLU A 289 -35.15 -6.20 -18.94
N GLN A 290 -34.33 -5.25 -19.30
CA GLN A 290 -33.30 -4.65 -18.47
C GLN A 290 -33.32 -3.13 -18.60
N PHE A 291 -33.25 -2.41 -17.50
CA PHE A 291 -33.14 -0.96 -17.49
C PHE A 291 -32.45 -0.46 -16.24
N TRP A 292 -31.86 0.73 -16.32
CA TRP A 292 -31.25 1.37 -15.14
C TRP A 292 -32.36 1.87 -14.19
N ARG A 293 -32.14 1.65 -12.92
CA ARG A 293 -33.01 2.18 -11.87
C ARG A 293 -33.03 3.70 -11.95
N VAL A 294 -34.22 4.29 -11.76
CA VAL A 294 -34.43 5.75 -11.76
C VAL A 294 -34.98 6.16 -10.40
N ASN A 295 -34.38 7.18 -9.82
CA ASN A 295 -34.93 7.83 -8.63
C ASN A 295 -36.23 8.53 -9.00
N GLN A 296 -37.35 8.03 -8.51
CA GLN A 296 -38.69 8.57 -8.84
C GLN A 296 -38.92 9.99 -8.36
N LYS A 297 -38.10 10.51 -7.43
CA LYS A 297 -38.24 11.88 -6.89
C LYS A 297 -37.35 12.87 -7.61
N THR A 298 -36.11 12.47 -7.95
CA THR A 298 -35.11 13.37 -8.56
C THR A 298 -35.01 13.19 -10.07
N GLY A 299 -35.49 12.07 -10.62
CA GLY A 299 -35.30 11.69 -12.04
C GLY A 299 -33.89 11.19 -12.36
N GLU A 300 -33.03 11.04 -11.38
CA GLU A 300 -31.67 10.57 -11.51
C GLU A 300 -31.64 9.10 -11.93
N VAL A 301 -30.80 8.77 -12.91
CA VAL A 301 -30.59 7.42 -13.41
C VAL A 301 -29.34 6.86 -12.75
N TYR A 302 -29.45 5.73 -12.08
CA TYR A 302 -28.33 5.08 -11.39
C TYR A 302 -27.45 4.25 -12.36
N THR A 303 -26.78 4.93 -13.27
CA THR A 303 -25.73 4.33 -14.11
C THR A 303 -24.40 4.29 -13.36
N PRO A 304 -23.52 3.29 -13.59
CA PRO A 304 -22.20 3.29 -12.99
C PRO A 304 -21.37 4.48 -13.50
N ILE A 305 -20.65 5.12 -12.58
CA ILE A 305 -19.74 6.23 -12.88
C ILE A 305 -18.35 5.78 -12.46
N ALA A 306 -17.41 5.72 -13.39
CA ALA A 306 -16.04 5.31 -13.11
C ALA A 306 -15.35 6.26 -12.12
N GLY A 307 -14.46 5.71 -11.29
CA GLY A 307 -13.63 6.46 -10.37
C GLY A 307 -12.63 7.36 -11.09
N ASN A 308 -12.11 8.34 -10.39
CA ASN A 308 -11.12 9.27 -10.91
C ASN A 308 -9.72 8.67 -10.89
N ASN A 309 -8.89 9.04 -11.86
CA ASN A 309 -7.50 8.62 -11.92
C ASN A 309 -6.65 9.46 -10.97
N VAL A 310 -5.70 8.80 -10.30
CA VAL A 310 -4.76 9.44 -9.38
C VAL A 310 -3.37 9.42 -10.00
N GLU A 311 -2.83 10.60 -10.29
CA GLU A 311 -1.44 10.76 -10.67
C GLU A 311 -0.61 11.00 -9.42
N THR A 312 0.38 10.15 -9.21
CA THR A 312 1.27 10.19 -8.05
C THR A 312 2.53 10.98 -8.35
N THR A 313 3.31 11.28 -7.32
CA THR A 313 4.63 11.92 -7.44
C THR A 313 5.74 10.90 -7.73
N ILE A 314 5.44 9.61 -7.70
CA ILE A 314 6.40 8.54 -7.94
C ILE A 314 6.94 8.61 -9.36
N ASP A 315 8.26 8.47 -9.49
CA ASP A 315 8.94 8.20 -10.74
C ASP A 315 9.24 6.70 -10.80
N LEU A 316 8.59 5.99 -11.73
CA LEU A 316 8.67 4.53 -11.80
C LEU A 316 10.09 4.04 -12.07
N GLU A 317 10.86 4.74 -12.88
CA GLU A 317 12.25 4.37 -13.20
C GLU A 317 13.13 4.53 -11.96
N LEU A 318 13.00 5.66 -11.24
CA LEU A 318 13.72 5.90 -10.00
C LEU A 318 13.30 4.93 -8.88
N GLN A 319 12.01 4.59 -8.80
CA GLN A 319 11.50 3.58 -7.88
C GLN A 319 12.15 2.21 -8.14
N GLY A 320 12.24 1.81 -9.40
CA GLY A 320 12.89 0.55 -9.79
C GLY A 320 14.37 0.51 -9.41
N ILE A 321 15.10 1.59 -9.67
CA ILE A 321 16.52 1.72 -9.30
C ILE A 321 16.69 1.65 -7.77
N ALA A 322 15.82 2.35 -7.04
CA ALA A 322 15.85 2.35 -5.57
C ALA A 322 15.63 0.93 -4.99
N GLU A 323 14.63 0.18 -5.50
CA GLU A 323 14.35 -1.19 -5.04
C GLU A 323 15.48 -2.16 -5.43
N ASP A 324 15.93 -2.11 -6.67
CA ASP A 324 16.98 -3.02 -7.15
C ASP A 324 18.32 -2.76 -6.44
N SER A 325 18.72 -1.49 -6.24
CA SER A 325 19.93 -1.13 -5.49
C SER A 325 19.83 -1.59 -4.03
N LEU A 326 18.69 -1.32 -3.38
CA LEU A 326 18.46 -1.73 -1.99
C LEU A 326 18.53 -3.26 -1.84
N ALA A 327 17.90 -3.99 -2.73
CA ALA A 327 17.93 -5.47 -2.73
C ALA A 327 19.35 -6.02 -2.98
N ASN A 328 20.11 -5.41 -3.86
CA ASN A 328 21.47 -5.83 -4.16
C ASN A 328 22.40 -5.63 -2.95
N ILE A 329 22.35 -4.46 -2.30
CA ILE A 329 23.15 -4.20 -1.10
C ILE A 329 22.80 -5.17 0.03
N MET A 330 21.51 -5.42 0.26
CA MET A 330 21.09 -6.36 1.32
C MET A 330 21.55 -7.79 1.03
N LYS A 331 21.49 -8.24 -0.22
CA LYS A 331 22.00 -9.54 -0.64
C LYS A 331 23.52 -9.63 -0.51
N GLU A 332 24.26 -8.58 -0.82
CA GLU A 332 25.72 -8.54 -0.65
C GLU A 332 26.13 -8.56 0.82
N LEU A 333 25.41 -7.85 1.69
CA LEU A 333 25.64 -7.85 3.14
C LEU A 333 25.44 -9.23 3.77
N THR A 334 24.40 -9.95 3.35
CA THR A 334 24.04 -11.26 3.92
C THR A 334 24.78 -12.44 3.27
N ASP A 335 25.52 -12.20 2.19
CA ASP A 335 26.31 -13.22 1.50
C ASP A 335 27.69 -13.39 2.15
N PRO A 336 27.99 -14.50 2.84
CA PRO A 336 29.26 -14.72 3.52
C PRO A 336 30.46 -14.87 2.55
N GLU A 337 30.23 -15.09 1.26
CA GLU A 337 31.31 -15.14 0.26
C GLU A 337 31.73 -13.72 -0.18
N LYS A 338 30.79 -12.76 -0.17
CA LYS A 338 31.03 -11.37 -0.54
C LYS A 338 31.38 -10.53 0.69
N ASN A 339 30.66 -10.70 1.77
CA ASN A 339 30.88 -9.98 3.03
C ASN A 339 31.96 -10.68 3.86
N THR A 340 33.18 -10.24 3.69
CA THR A 340 34.36 -10.79 4.38
C THR A 340 34.76 -10.00 5.63
N SER A 341 33.89 -9.09 6.11
CA SER A 341 34.14 -8.31 7.33
C SER A 341 34.30 -9.22 8.54
N LYS A 342 35.32 -8.93 9.35
CA LYS A 342 35.61 -9.64 10.60
C LYS A 342 35.08 -8.91 11.85
N ASP A 343 34.38 -7.80 11.64
CA ASP A 343 33.79 -7.03 12.72
C ASP A 343 32.65 -7.81 13.38
N GLU A 344 32.43 -7.60 14.67
CA GLU A 344 31.27 -8.18 15.38
C GLU A 344 29.94 -7.71 14.76
N SER A 345 29.93 -6.45 14.31
CA SER A 345 28.80 -5.85 13.56
C SER A 345 29.16 -5.86 12.08
N ASN A 346 28.90 -6.98 11.40
CA ASN A 346 29.31 -7.18 9.99
C ASN A 346 28.16 -7.17 8.98
N GLY A 347 26.89 -7.23 9.45
CA GLY A 347 25.72 -7.21 8.59
C GLY A 347 25.31 -8.56 7.98
N LEU A 348 25.98 -9.66 8.32
CA LEU A 348 25.59 -11.00 7.85
C LEU A 348 24.19 -11.43 8.33
N ASP A 349 23.72 -10.82 9.43
CA ASP A 349 22.39 -11.00 9.99
C ASP A 349 21.42 -9.86 9.63
N ALA A 350 21.67 -9.14 8.54
CA ALA A 350 20.80 -8.06 8.07
C ALA A 350 19.41 -8.60 7.68
N GLU A 351 18.34 -7.90 8.10
CA GLU A 351 16.98 -8.40 7.97
C GLU A 351 16.16 -7.61 6.94
N GLY A 352 16.20 -6.29 7.00
CA GLY A 352 15.41 -5.47 6.12
C GLY A 352 15.97 -4.06 5.96
N ALA A 353 15.44 -3.33 4.97
CA ALA A 353 15.88 -1.98 4.70
C ALA A 353 14.79 -1.13 4.04
N ALA A 354 15.00 0.20 4.02
CA ALA A 354 14.14 1.13 3.29
C ALA A 354 14.98 2.28 2.70
N VAL A 355 14.52 2.80 1.56
CA VAL A 355 15.04 4.03 0.95
C VAL A 355 13.89 4.93 0.53
N ILE A 356 14.01 6.22 0.82
CA ILE A 356 13.05 7.25 0.46
C ILE A 356 13.78 8.38 -0.26
N VAL A 357 13.19 8.87 -1.33
CA VAL A 357 13.69 9.98 -2.16
C VAL A 357 12.62 11.06 -2.22
N MET A 358 12.97 12.30 -1.83
CA MET A 358 12.02 13.40 -1.67
C MET A 358 12.54 14.68 -2.31
N LYS A 359 11.71 15.40 -3.06
CA LYS A 359 12.02 16.76 -3.53
C LYS A 359 12.03 17.75 -2.37
N VAL A 360 13.13 18.49 -2.24
CA VAL A 360 13.37 19.39 -1.11
C VAL A 360 12.38 20.55 -1.05
N LYS A 361 12.03 21.13 -2.19
CA LYS A 361 11.22 22.35 -2.27
C LYS A 361 9.70 22.09 -2.26
N THR A 362 9.28 20.89 -2.66
CA THR A 362 7.85 20.57 -2.86
C THR A 362 7.31 19.51 -1.88
N GLY A 363 8.17 18.68 -1.32
CA GLY A 363 7.73 17.59 -0.45
C GLY A 363 7.31 16.32 -1.21
N GLU A 364 7.38 16.32 -2.54
CA GLU A 364 7.04 15.20 -3.38
C GLU A 364 7.97 14.00 -3.11
N ILE A 365 7.40 12.84 -2.84
CA ILE A 365 8.14 11.58 -2.74
C ILE A 365 8.28 10.99 -4.14
N LEU A 366 9.50 10.88 -4.63
CA LEU A 366 9.82 10.39 -5.97
C LEU A 366 9.99 8.88 -6.01
N ALA A 367 10.52 8.30 -4.92
CA ALA A 367 10.65 6.86 -4.73
C ALA A 367 10.56 6.51 -3.24
N CYS A 368 9.96 5.36 -2.95
CA CYS A 368 9.83 4.84 -1.59
C CYS A 368 9.85 3.31 -1.64
N ALA A 369 10.99 2.72 -1.28
CA ALA A 369 11.20 1.29 -1.34
C ALA A 369 11.41 0.69 0.05
N SER A 370 10.93 -0.53 0.24
CA SER A 370 11.13 -1.37 1.42
C SER A 370 11.62 -2.75 0.99
N TYR A 371 12.58 -3.31 1.70
CA TYR A 371 13.15 -4.65 1.48
C TYR A 371 12.96 -5.53 2.73
N PRO A 372 12.63 -6.82 2.58
CA PRO A 372 12.26 -7.47 1.32
C PRO A 372 10.93 -6.95 0.77
N THR A 373 10.71 -7.17 -0.52
CA THR A 373 9.48 -6.80 -1.23
C THR A 373 8.79 -8.04 -1.78
N TYR A 374 7.62 -7.85 -2.38
CA TYR A 374 6.81 -8.89 -3.00
C TYR A 374 6.23 -8.40 -4.32
N ASN A 375 5.64 -9.30 -5.11
CA ASN A 375 5.03 -8.96 -6.38
C ASN A 375 3.50 -8.91 -6.24
N LEU A 376 2.89 -7.75 -6.43
CA LEU A 376 1.43 -7.57 -6.35
C LEU A 376 0.67 -8.43 -7.38
N ALA A 377 1.23 -8.64 -8.57
CA ALA A 377 0.57 -9.43 -9.61
C ALA A 377 0.42 -10.92 -9.24
N THR A 378 1.32 -11.47 -8.40
CA THR A 378 1.28 -12.87 -7.96
C THR A 378 0.96 -13.04 -6.48
N MET A 379 0.76 -11.93 -5.76
CA MET A 379 0.60 -11.91 -4.31
C MET A 379 -0.43 -12.92 -3.78
N ASN A 380 -1.59 -13.04 -4.44
CA ASN A 380 -2.63 -13.98 -4.01
C ASN A 380 -2.21 -15.44 -4.13
N GLN A 381 -1.33 -15.76 -5.09
CA GLN A 381 -0.80 -17.11 -5.30
C GLN A 381 0.30 -17.41 -4.28
N ASP A 382 1.12 -16.41 -3.97
CA ASP A 382 2.32 -16.51 -3.14
C ASP A 382 2.03 -16.15 -1.67
N TRP A 383 0.79 -15.82 -1.32
CA TRP A 383 0.41 -15.27 0.00
C TRP A 383 0.95 -16.08 1.17
N ALA A 384 0.76 -17.41 1.16
CA ALA A 384 1.19 -18.27 2.26
C ALA A 384 2.73 -18.30 2.41
N GLU A 385 3.48 -18.21 1.32
CA GLU A 385 4.94 -18.15 1.32
C GLU A 385 5.41 -16.80 1.86
N ILE A 386 4.83 -15.70 1.38
CA ILE A 386 5.17 -14.33 1.82
C ILE A 386 4.85 -14.14 3.31
N GLU A 387 3.70 -14.64 3.78
CA GLU A 387 3.29 -14.54 5.19
C GLU A 387 4.18 -15.38 6.13
N ALA A 388 4.64 -16.54 5.65
CA ALA A 388 5.51 -17.42 6.42
C ALA A 388 6.98 -16.96 6.46
N ASP A 389 7.38 -16.00 5.61
CA ASP A 389 8.76 -15.51 5.55
C ASP A 389 9.10 -14.74 6.85
N PRO A 390 10.16 -15.18 7.59
CA PRO A 390 10.59 -14.53 8.82
C PRO A 390 11.03 -13.07 8.63
N LEU A 391 11.42 -12.66 7.43
CA LEU A 391 11.79 -11.29 7.09
C LEU A 391 10.58 -10.37 6.83
N LYS A 392 9.35 -10.93 6.85
CA LYS A 392 8.07 -10.21 6.77
C LYS A 392 7.99 -9.25 5.57
N PRO A 393 7.93 -9.76 4.33
CA PRO A 393 7.89 -8.93 3.12
C PRO A 393 6.71 -7.95 3.05
N PHE A 394 5.55 -8.27 3.65
CA PHE A 394 4.41 -7.35 3.72
C PHE A 394 4.67 -6.10 4.58
N PHE A 395 5.67 -6.14 5.45
CA PHE A 395 5.92 -5.05 6.39
C PHE A 395 6.64 -3.88 5.71
N ASN A 396 5.97 -2.74 5.60
CA ASN A 396 6.57 -1.53 5.05
C ASN A 396 7.51 -0.87 6.07
N ARG A 397 8.81 -0.96 5.84
CA ARG A 397 9.85 -0.41 6.70
C ARG A 397 10.06 1.09 6.51
N ALA A 398 9.56 1.66 5.43
CA ALA A 398 9.76 3.08 5.12
C ALA A 398 9.04 4.00 6.13
N PHE A 399 7.82 3.62 6.53
CA PHE A 399 6.99 4.43 7.44
C PHE A 399 6.16 3.61 8.45
N GLY A 400 6.25 2.28 8.42
CA GLY A 400 5.61 1.37 9.39
C GLY A 400 6.44 1.06 10.63
N ALA A 401 7.73 1.41 10.63
CA ALA A 401 8.66 1.13 11.72
C ALA A 401 9.42 2.36 12.17
N ASN A 402 9.81 2.36 13.44
CA ASN A 402 10.60 3.43 14.05
C ASN A 402 11.91 2.89 14.63
N TYR A 403 12.99 3.53 14.29
CA TYR A 403 14.35 3.10 14.62
C TYR A 403 15.16 4.22 15.26
N ALA A 404 16.22 3.87 15.99
CA ALA A 404 17.17 4.85 16.47
C ALA A 404 17.96 5.46 15.30
N PRO A 405 18.01 6.79 15.17
CA PRO A 405 18.67 7.46 14.05
C PRO A 405 20.21 7.38 14.11
N GLY A 406 20.77 7.10 15.29
CA GLY A 406 22.19 7.14 15.52
C GLY A 406 22.79 8.50 15.12
N SER A 407 24.01 8.48 14.58
CA SER A 407 24.77 9.68 14.24
C SER A 407 24.14 10.61 13.18
N THR A 408 23.07 10.19 12.49
CA THR A 408 22.31 11.10 11.61
C THR A 408 21.59 12.21 12.38
N PHE A 409 21.38 12.03 13.69
CA PHE A 409 20.77 13.02 14.57
C PHE A 409 21.71 14.18 14.94
N LYS A 410 23.02 14.05 14.71
CA LYS A 410 24.03 15.01 15.20
C LYS A 410 23.87 16.44 14.66
N MET A 411 23.31 16.63 13.46
CA MET A 411 23.00 17.97 12.95
C MET A 411 21.92 18.66 13.81
N CYS A 412 20.87 17.90 14.21
CA CYS A 412 19.84 18.39 15.14
C CYS A 412 20.50 18.89 16.47
N THR A 413 21.39 18.10 17.04
CA THR A 413 22.12 18.48 18.27
C THR A 413 23.00 19.73 18.06
N LEU A 414 23.67 19.85 16.92
CA LEU A 414 24.49 21.01 16.60
C LEU A 414 23.63 22.26 16.44
N ILE A 415 22.52 22.18 15.72
CA ILE A 415 21.56 23.26 15.54
C ILE A 415 21.00 23.68 16.91
N ALA A 416 20.57 22.73 17.75
CA ALA A 416 20.12 23.02 19.10
C ALA A 416 21.17 23.77 19.92
N ALA A 417 22.45 23.38 19.83
CA ALA A 417 23.53 24.05 20.58
C ALA A 417 23.86 25.46 20.06
N MET A 418 23.66 25.72 18.75
CA MET A 418 23.97 27.00 18.14
C MET A 418 22.79 27.99 18.16
N GLU A 419 21.55 27.52 18.24
CA GLU A 419 20.35 28.38 18.22
C GLU A 419 19.75 28.63 19.61
N HIS A 420 19.97 27.74 20.58
CA HIS A 420 19.47 27.93 21.94
C HIS A 420 20.50 28.59 22.86
N ARG A 421 20.01 29.42 23.81
CA ARG A 421 20.80 30.01 24.89
C ARG A 421 20.49 29.26 26.16
N SER A 422 21.52 29.05 27.00
CA SER A 422 21.33 28.45 28.31
C SER A 422 20.46 29.33 29.22
N THR A 423 19.40 28.74 29.73
CA THR A 423 18.52 29.35 30.76
C THR A 423 18.89 28.96 32.19
N ASN A 424 19.84 28.03 32.36
CA ASN A 424 20.26 27.56 33.69
C ASN A 424 21.23 28.56 34.33
N PRO A 425 20.85 29.24 35.45
CA PRO A 425 21.71 30.21 36.11
C PRO A 425 22.99 29.62 36.69
N LYS A 426 23.05 28.29 36.86
CA LYS A 426 24.24 27.57 37.37
C LYS A 426 25.17 27.10 36.26
N SER A 427 24.77 27.29 34.99
CA SER A 427 25.59 26.92 33.82
C SER A 427 26.61 28.02 33.55
N GLU A 428 27.83 27.63 33.19
CA GLU A 428 28.83 28.54 32.63
C GLU A 428 28.36 29.22 31.32
N PHE A 429 27.37 28.63 30.62
CA PHE A 429 26.76 29.17 29.41
C PHE A 429 25.55 30.06 29.69
N PHE A 430 25.21 30.39 30.95
CA PHE A 430 24.00 31.17 31.24
C PHE A 430 23.88 32.43 30.38
N GLY A 431 22.76 32.57 29.65
CA GLY A 431 22.48 33.68 28.73
C GLY A 431 23.29 33.67 27.41
N ARG A 432 24.16 32.67 27.19
CA ARG A 432 24.94 32.49 25.98
C ARG A 432 24.49 31.30 25.17
N TYR A 433 24.79 31.26 23.85
CA TYR A 433 24.66 30.08 23.04
C TYR A 433 25.50 28.92 23.60
N LEU A 434 25.03 27.69 23.42
CA LEU A 434 25.69 26.50 23.97
C LEU A 434 26.92 26.08 23.18
N TYR A 435 27.03 26.53 21.96
CA TYR A 435 28.19 26.37 21.06
C TYR A 435 28.30 27.58 20.13
N LEU A 436 29.52 28.02 19.89
CA LEU A 436 29.82 29.13 18.97
C LEU A 436 30.62 28.59 17.76
N PRO A 437 30.38 29.11 16.53
CA PRO A 437 31.18 28.75 15.36
C PRO A 437 32.67 28.85 15.61
N GLY A 438 33.42 27.78 15.27
CA GLY A 438 34.87 27.72 15.45
C GLY A 438 35.33 27.40 16.89
N GLU A 439 34.43 27.20 17.85
CA GLU A 439 34.79 26.71 19.18
C GLU A 439 35.42 25.32 19.06
N ILE A 440 36.52 25.11 19.81
CA ILE A 440 37.27 23.86 19.82
C ILE A 440 36.86 23.03 21.04
N ILE A 441 36.44 21.81 20.81
CA ILE A 441 36.23 20.79 21.84
C ILE A 441 37.25 19.67 21.65
N ARG A 442 37.98 19.32 22.70
CA ARG A 442 39.00 18.26 22.63
C ARG A 442 38.35 16.90 22.99
N ASP A 443 38.43 15.94 22.09
CA ASP A 443 38.06 14.56 22.31
C ASP A 443 39.04 13.91 23.32
N GLN A 444 38.51 13.47 24.47
CA GLN A 444 39.28 12.77 25.50
C GLN A 444 39.05 11.25 25.47
N GLY A 445 38.32 10.75 24.52
CA GLY A 445 37.97 9.32 24.32
C GLY A 445 36.84 8.85 25.22
N VAL A 446 36.90 9.10 26.51
CA VAL A 446 35.91 8.70 27.54
C VAL A 446 35.26 9.94 28.12
N PHE A 447 33.94 10.04 28.08
CA PHE A 447 33.20 11.14 28.71
C PHE A 447 32.87 10.79 30.15
N THR A 448 33.45 11.57 31.10
CA THR A 448 33.40 11.27 32.55
C THR A 448 32.73 12.35 33.39
N LYS A 449 31.96 13.26 32.77
CA LYS A 449 31.36 14.42 33.46
C LYS A 449 30.33 14.01 34.53
N TYR A 450 29.70 12.84 34.39
CA TYR A 450 28.68 12.37 35.33
C TYR A 450 29.14 11.07 36.04
N PRO A 451 29.11 11.02 37.39
CA PRO A 451 29.49 9.81 38.12
C PRO A 451 28.67 8.59 37.70
N GLY A 452 29.36 7.46 37.44
CA GLY A 452 28.72 6.20 37.07
C GLY A 452 28.24 6.14 35.60
N PHE A 453 28.54 7.17 34.79
CA PHE A 453 28.20 7.21 33.39
C PHE A 453 29.44 7.65 32.57
N SER A 454 30.02 6.74 31.82
CA SER A 454 31.30 6.94 31.09
C SER A 454 31.25 6.42 29.66
N PRO A 455 30.38 6.97 28.77
CA PRO A 455 30.33 6.56 27.42
C PRO A 455 31.61 6.92 26.64
N MET A 456 31.97 6.09 25.67
CA MET A 456 33.22 6.21 24.90
C MET A 456 32.94 6.71 23.48
N CYS A 457 33.86 7.51 22.97
CA CYS A 457 33.92 7.77 21.52
C CYS A 457 34.23 6.48 20.77
N LEU A 458 33.62 6.31 19.58
CA LEU A 458 33.73 5.04 18.84
C LEU A 458 35.18 4.68 18.52
N ILE A 459 35.98 5.65 18.08
CA ILE A 459 37.41 5.44 17.77
C ILE A 459 38.18 4.96 18.99
N TYR A 460 37.87 5.51 20.20
CA TYR A 460 38.51 5.09 21.45
C TYR A 460 38.08 3.67 21.87
N LYS A 461 36.80 3.34 21.64
CA LYS A 461 36.26 1.99 21.92
C LYS A 461 36.96 0.93 21.04
N SER A 462 37.15 1.22 19.75
CA SER A 462 37.81 0.32 18.79
C SER A 462 39.33 0.28 18.99
N ASN A 463 39.93 1.41 19.35
CA ASN A 463 41.39 1.54 19.51
C ASN A 463 41.67 2.32 20.81
N PRO A 464 41.79 1.64 21.97
CA PRO A 464 42.02 2.28 23.27
C PRO A 464 43.23 3.20 23.25
N GLY A 465 43.06 4.47 23.69
CA GLY A 465 44.07 5.49 23.67
C GLY A 465 44.11 6.37 22.43
N VAL A 466 43.38 6.04 21.37
CA VAL A 466 43.25 6.87 20.17
C VAL A 466 42.04 7.80 20.32
N THR A 467 42.22 9.08 20.02
CA THR A 467 41.16 10.11 20.04
C THR A 467 41.19 10.94 18.77
N HIS A 468 40.14 11.69 18.50
CA HIS A 468 40.12 12.63 17.37
C HIS A 468 40.89 13.95 17.66
N GLY A 469 41.34 14.16 18.88
CA GLY A 469 42.06 15.38 19.28
C GLY A 469 41.17 16.61 19.39
N GLU A 470 41.65 17.74 18.89
CA GLU A 470 40.93 19.03 18.88
C GLU A 470 40.02 19.13 17.67
N LEU A 471 38.73 19.43 17.88
CA LEU A 471 37.69 19.42 16.87
C LEU A 471 36.87 20.70 16.85
N THR A 472 36.62 21.24 15.67
CA THR A 472 35.47 22.10 15.42
C THR A 472 34.24 21.28 15.08
N ALA A 473 33.05 21.87 14.96
CA ALA A 473 31.80 21.18 14.67
C ALA A 473 31.85 20.48 13.29
N GLU A 474 32.40 21.13 12.27
CA GLU A 474 32.54 20.60 10.92
C GLU A 474 33.42 19.33 10.91
N ARG A 475 34.53 19.38 11.64
CA ARG A 475 35.41 18.23 11.78
C ARG A 475 34.78 17.09 12.59
N ALA A 476 34.06 17.47 13.64
CA ALA A 476 33.33 16.49 14.46
C ALA A 476 32.22 15.76 13.68
N LEU A 477 31.56 16.43 12.74
CA LEU A 477 30.61 15.82 11.82
C LEU A 477 31.31 14.90 10.80
N GLU A 478 32.44 15.36 10.19
CA GLU A 478 33.23 14.60 9.23
C GLU A 478 33.61 13.21 9.78
N VAL A 479 34.23 13.17 10.96
CA VAL A 479 34.69 11.93 11.61
C VAL A 479 33.63 11.28 12.52
N SER A 480 32.44 11.88 12.59
CA SER A 480 31.33 11.40 13.43
C SER A 480 31.71 11.24 14.92
N CYS A 481 32.47 12.16 15.51
CA CYS A 481 32.96 12.08 16.89
C CYS A 481 31.82 12.09 17.91
N ASN A 482 31.64 11.02 18.67
CA ASN A 482 30.61 10.95 19.73
C ASN A 482 30.94 11.87 20.91
N TYR A 483 32.23 11.94 21.32
CA TYR A 483 32.63 12.77 22.46
C TYR A 483 32.24 14.24 22.30
N PHE A 484 32.45 14.81 21.11
CA PHE A 484 32.05 16.18 20.80
C PHE A 484 30.53 16.39 21.07
N PHE A 485 29.71 15.49 20.60
CA PHE A 485 28.24 15.57 20.78
C PHE A 485 27.77 15.20 22.18
N TYR A 486 28.50 14.36 22.95
CA TYR A 486 28.28 14.18 24.37
C TYR A 486 28.47 15.49 25.11
N GLU A 487 29.53 16.22 24.82
CA GLU A 487 29.79 17.53 25.41
C GLU A 487 28.67 18.52 25.13
N LEU A 488 28.21 18.63 23.85
CA LEU A 488 27.05 19.47 23.51
C LEU A 488 25.78 19.03 24.23
N GLY A 489 25.47 17.74 24.26
CA GLY A 489 24.30 17.19 25.00
C GLY A 489 24.33 17.50 26.48
N SER A 490 25.53 17.57 27.09
CA SER A 490 25.70 17.94 28.51
C SER A 490 25.41 19.42 28.80
N ARG A 491 25.50 20.28 27.78
CA ARG A 491 25.30 21.74 27.90
C ARG A 491 23.83 22.14 27.78
N MET A 492 22.97 21.30 27.15
CA MET A 492 21.55 21.60 26.86
C MET A 492 20.59 20.84 27.76
N THR A 493 19.33 21.24 27.76
CA THR A 493 18.24 20.46 28.33
C THR A 493 17.65 19.51 27.30
N ILE A 494 16.88 18.50 27.73
CA ILE A 494 16.23 17.58 26.79
C ILE A 494 15.14 18.31 25.97
N GLU A 495 14.49 19.31 26.58
CA GLU A 495 13.45 20.11 25.93
C GLU A 495 14.01 20.91 24.74
N MET A 496 15.20 21.53 24.86
CA MET A 496 15.88 22.24 23.76
C MET A 496 16.17 21.29 22.59
N LEU A 497 16.62 20.08 22.90
CA LEU A 497 16.93 19.08 21.91
C LEU A 497 15.65 18.60 21.19
N ASN A 498 14.58 18.35 21.96
CA ASN A 498 13.29 17.87 21.46
C ASN A 498 12.57 18.95 20.62
N GLU A 499 12.60 20.22 21.06
CA GLU A 499 12.04 21.35 20.31
C GLU A 499 12.70 21.47 18.93
N THR A 500 14.03 21.37 18.90
CA THR A 500 14.78 21.38 17.63
C THR A 500 14.45 20.16 16.77
N ALA A 501 14.38 18.95 17.35
CA ALA A 501 14.05 17.72 16.64
C ALA A 501 12.65 17.81 15.99
N ASN A 502 11.64 18.23 16.76
CA ASN A 502 10.27 18.40 16.28
C ASN A 502 10.17 19.48 15.18
N GLY A 503 10.90 20.61 15.36
CA GLY A 503 10.99 21.67 14.35
C GLY A 503 11.56 21.18 13.02
N LEU A 504 12.50 20.22 13.08
CA LEU A 504 13.15 19.60 11.92
C LEU A 504 12.36 18.39 11.36
N GLY A 505 11.19 18.03 11.94
CA GLY A 505 10.35 16.96 11.43
C GLY A 505 10.51 15.59 12.12
N LEU A 506 11.37 15.50 13.12
CA LEU A 506 11.58 14.26 13.87
C LEU A 506 10.59 14.15 15.04
N GLY A 507 9.91 13.01 15.17
CA GLY A 507 8.94 12.77 16.25
C GLY A 507 7.56 13.44 16.06
N VAL A 508 7.28 13.95 14.87
CA VAL A 508 6.01 14.58 14.48
C VAL A 508 5.51 14.02 13.16
N PRO A 509 4.19 14.09 12.87
CA PRO A 509 3.65 13.60 11.59
C PRO A 509 4.30 14.26 10.38
N THR A 510 4.53 13.49 9.31
CA THR A 510 5.07 14.00 8.04
C THR A 510 3.99 14.60 7.15
N GLY A 511 2.73 14.20 7.38
CA GLY A 511 1.56 14.62 6.61
C GLY A 511 1.32 13.79 5.35
N ILE A 512 2.04 12.69 5.20
CA ILE A 512 1.87 11.75 4.07
C ILE A 512 0.45 11.19 4.04
N GLU A 513 -0.09 10.86 2.87
CA GLU A 513 -1.45 10.35 2.70
C GLU A 513 -1.63 8.92 3.24
N LEU A 514 -0.55 8.14 3.31
CA LEU A 514 -0.58 6.77 3.81
C LEU A 514 -0.50 6.74 5.34
N THR A 515 -1.01 5.67 5.94
CA THR A 515 -0.92 5.46 7.38
C THR A 515 0.53 5.33 7.82
N GLU A 516 1.03 6.31 8.59
CA GLU A 516 2.39 6.33 9.11
C GLU A 516 2.44 6.05 10.61
N LYS A 517 3.49 5.37 11.05
CA LYS A 517 3.83 5.23 12.44
C LYS A 517 4.75 6.38 12.86
N VAL A 518 4.17 7.38 13.48
CA VAL A 518 4.93 8.55 13.97
C VAL A 518 5.96 8.10 15.00
N GLY A 519 7.20 8.56 14.82
CA GLY A 519 8.30 8.35 15.76
C GLY A 519 8.16 9.22 17.03
N TRP A 520 9.11 9.09 17.93
CA TRP A 520 9.15 9.87 19.17
C TRP A 520 10.57 10.26 19.57
N VAL A 521 10.67 11.35 20.29
CA VAL A 521 11.91 11.83 20.90
C VAL A 521 12.10 11.26 22.30
N THR A 522 13.31 11.36 22.84
CA THR A 522 13.62 10.99 24.22
C THR A 522 12.98 12.00 25.18
N ASP A 523 11.90 11.60 25.85
CA ASP A 523 11.21 12.38 26.87
C ASP A 523 10.68 11.47 27.99
N GLU A 524 9.97 12.04 28.97
CA GLU A 524 9.39 11.24 30.04
C GLU A 524 8.32 10.26 29.55
N ALA A 525 7.58 10.61 28.50
CA ALA A 525 6.53 9.75 27.95
C ALA A 525 7.14 8.51 27.27
N SER A 526 8.16 8.71 26.44
CA SER A 526 8.87 7.62 25.76
C SER A 526 9.59 6.70 26.76
N LYS A 527 10.17 7.27 27.82
CA LYS A 527 10.78 6.48 28.91
C LYS A 527 9.75 5.67 29.69
N LYS A 528 8.60 6.25 30.03
CA LYS A 528 7.50 5.52 30.66
C LYS A 528 6.94 4.40 29.77
N ALA A 529 6.81 4.65 28.49
CA ALA A 529 6.39 3.64 27.55
C ALA A 529 7.38 2.47 27.46
N ALA A 530 8.68 2.75 27.51
CA ALA A 530 9.74 1.74 27.44
C ALA A 530 9.95 0.96 28.76
N TYR A 531 9.87 1.63 29.92
CA TYR A 531 10.29 1.08 31.24
C TYR A 531 9.18 1.01 32.27
N GLY A 532 7.95 1.42 31.94
CA GLY A 532 6.80 1.45 32.87
C GLY A 532 6.66 2.74 33.67
N GLU A 533 5.46 2.98 34.18
CA GLU A 533 5.03 4.25 34.81
C GLU A 533 5.84 4.66 36.04
N THR A 534 6.38 3.71 36.81
CA THR A 534 6.93 3.93 38.16
C THR A 534 8.38 3.49 38.36
N GLY A 535 9.09 3.17 37.29
CA GLY A 535 10.49 2.72 37.40
C GLY A 535 11.48 3.87 37.61
N VAL A 536 12.62 3.61 38.27
CA VAL A 536 13.74 4.58 38.34
C VAL A 536 14.22 4.96 36.93
N ASN A 537 14.09 4.06 35.98
CA ASN A 537 14.46 4.27 34.60
C ASN A 537 13.42 5.09 33.79
N SER A 538 12.24 5.39 34.36
CA SER A 538 11.20 6.19 33.67
C SER A 538 11.43 7.70 33.71
N GLN A 539 12.44 8.17 34.46
CA GLN A 539 12.82 9.58 34.56
C GLN A 539 13.96 9.90 33.59
N ILE A 540 13.97 11.13 33.08
CA ILE A 540 15.07 11.64 32.27
C ILE A 540 16.28 11.91 33.13
N THR A 541 17.41 11.29 32.84
CA THR A 541 18.70 11.48 33.50
C THR A 541 19.64 12.36 32.68
N ALA A 542 20.76 12.77 33.26
CA ALA A 542 21.82 13.45 32.56
C ALA A 542 22.45 12.54 31.47
N GLY A 543 22.50 11.22 31.71
CA GLY A 543 22.97 10.24 30.73
C GLY A 543 22.08 10.15 29.52
N ASP A 544 20.74 10.16 29.70
CA ASP A 544 19.79 10.13 28.57
C ASP A 544 19.97 11.31 27.61
N ARG A 545 20.20 12.53 28.18
CA ARG A 545 20.47 13.73 27.33
C ARG A 545 21.72 13.58 26.48
N VAL A 546 22.77 13.02 27.07
CA VAL A 546 24.06 12.80 26.37
C VAL A 546 23.90 11.75 25.29
N LEU A 547 23.17 10.66 25.55
CA LEU A 547 22.91 9.62 24.56
C LEU A 547 21.92 10.08 23.49
N ALA A 548 20.87 10.84 23.87
CA ALA A 548 19.93 11.43 22.92
C ALA A 548 20.63 12.35 21.92
N ALA A 549 21.64 13.09 22.36
CA ALA A 549 22.43 14.01 21.52
C ALA A 549 23.22 13.30 20.39
N ILE A 550 23.39 11.99 20.44
CA ILE A 550 23.99 11.19 19.38
C ILE A 550 22.95 10.28 18.67
N GLY A 551 21.65 10.55 18.87
CA GLY A 551 20.56 9.78 18.29
C GLY A 551 20.36 8.39 18.88
N GLN A 552 20.71 8.22 20.14
CA GLN A 552 20.48 7.03 20.95
C GLN A 552 19.41 7.31 22.03
N ALA A 553 19.47 6.63 23.16
CA ALA A 553 18.42 6.62 24.19
C ALA A 553 17.08 6.18 23.58
N GLU A 554 15.98 6.93 23.83
CA GLU A 554 14.64 6.56 23.36
C GLU A 554 14.26 7.21 22.01
N ASN A 555 15.18 7.91 21.33
CA ASN A 555 14.91 8.48 20.00
C ASN A 555 14.59 7.36 19.00
N ARG A 556 13.40 7.43 18.38
CA ARG A 556 12.97 6.46 17.37
C ARG A 556 12.20 7.20 16.26
N PHE A 557 12.65 7.06 15.03
CA PHE A 557 12.05 7.73 13.86
C PHE A 557 11.94 6.74 12.69
N SER A 558 10.94 6.95 11.84
CA SER A 558 10.83 6.20 10.61
C SER A 558 11.86 6.68 9.57
N PRO A 559 12.26 5.85 8.61
CA PRO A 559 13.07 6.28 7.47
C PRO A 559 12.44 7.46 6.71
N LEU A 560 11.11 7.53 6.60
CA LEU A 560 10.42 8.68 6.04
C LEU A 560 10.68 9.96 6.84
N GLN A 561 10.58 9.91 8.17
CA GLN A 561 10.92 11.06 9.01
C GLN A 561 12.39 11.48 8.87
N LEU A 562 13.30 10.53 8.68
CA LEU A 562 14.72 10.84 8.41
C LEU A 562 14.90 11.53 7.05
N CYS A 563 14.10 11.17 6.04
CA CYS A 563 14.11 11.84 4.73
C CYS A 563 13.54 13.25 4.82
N VAL A 564 12.41 13.44 5.49
CA VAL A 564 11.82 14.76 5.76
C VAL A 564 12.79 15.63 6.55
N TYR A 565 13.49 15.06 7.53
CA TYR A 565 14.54 15.74 8.28
C TYR A 565 15.71 16.17 7.38
N ALA A 566 16.22 15.29 6.52
CA ALA A 566 17.29 15.62 5.56
C ALA A 566 16.84 16.73 4.60
N SER A 567 15.61 16.67 4.10
CA SER A 567 14.98 17.71 3.29
C SER A 567 14.87 19.06 4.03
N THR A 568 14.47 19.02 5.30
CA THR A 568 14.33 20.22 6.15
C THR A 568 15.69 20.87 6.43
N LEU A 569 16.75 20.07 6.65
CA LEU A 569 18.14 20.56 6.76
C LEU A 569 18.58 21.25 5.46
N ALA A 570 18.32 20.62 4.32
CA ALA A 570 18.61 21.16 2.99
C ALA A 570 17.86 22.47 2.72
N ASN A 571 16.61 22.57 3.17
CA ASN A 571 15.72 23.71 2.97
C ASN A 571 15.80 24.77 4.10
N LYS A 572 16.93 24.85 4.79
CA LYS A 572 17.23 25.87 5.83
C LYS A 572 16.16 25.95 6.93
N GLY A 573 15.64 24.81 7.37
CA GLY A 573 14.64 24.72 8.44
C GLY A 573 13.19 24.83 7.96
N THR A 574 12.92 24.97 6.66
CA THR A 574 11.57 24.91 6.11
C THR A 574 11.18 23.47 5.85
N ARG A 575 10.19 22.96 6.61
CA ARG A 575 9.68 21.61 6.49
C ARG A 575 8.45 21.56 5.58
N MET A 576 8.58 20.85 4.49
CA MET A 576 7.49 20.60 3.56
C MET A 576 6.68 19.38 4.02
N LYS A 577 5.38 19.37 3.70
CA LYS A 577 4.52 18.20 3.83
C LYS A 577 5.01 17.14 2.82
N ALA A 578 5.24 15.93 3.32
CA ALA A 578 5.51 14.80 2.44
C ALA A 578 4.22 14.41 1.70
N THR A 579 4.30 14.12 0.41
CA THR A 579 3.12 13.78 -0.39
C THR A 579 3.46 12.79 -1.51
N PHE A 580 2.54 11.88 -1.76
CA PHE A 580 2.50 11.02 -2.95
C PHE A 580 1.51 11.52 -4.00
N LEU A 581 0.60 12.43 -3.64
CA LEU A 581 -0.39 12.95 -4.56
C LEU A 581 0.19 14.09 -5.41
N SER A 582 0.14 13.94 -6.73
CA SER A 582 0.39 15.01 -7.69
C SER A 582 -0.93 15.68 -8.07
N ARG A 583 -1.84 14.93 -8.69
CA ARG A 583 -3.16 15.43 -9.09
C ARG A 583 -4.17 14.29 -9.24
N VAL A 584 -5.45 14.65 -9.26
CA VAL A 584 -6.57 13.76 -9.57
C VAL A 584 -7.24 14.26 -10.84
N VAL A 585 -7.44 13.39 -11.80
CA VAL A 585 -8.10 13.69 -13.08
C VAL A 585 -9.31 12.78 -13.29
N ALA A 586 -10.28 13.23 -14.07
CA ALA A 586 -11.44 12.41 -14.41
C ALA A 586 -11.01 11.09 -15.08
N SER A 587 -11.83 10.04 -14.97
CA SER A 587 -11.56 8.71 -15.52
C SER A 587 -11.23 8.70 -17.03
N ASP A 588 -11.79 9.66 -17.77
CA ASP A 588 -11.56 9.84 -19.21
C ASP A 588 -10.46 10.87 -19.53
N TYR A 589 -9.72 11.32 -18.51
CA TYR A 589 -8.67 12.36 -18.60
C TYR A 589 -9.15 13.71 -19.10
N SER A 590 -10.45 13.95 -19.20
CA SER A 590 -11.04 15.17 -19.78
C SER A 590 -10.91 16.41 -18.89
N SER A 591 -10.80 16.26 -17.58
CA SER A 591 -10.79 17.36 -16.63
C SER A 591 -9.93 17.08 -15.40
N LEU A 592 -9.36 18.14 -14.87
CA LEU A 592 -8.65 18.16 -13.60
C LEU A 592 -9.70 18.27 -12.46
N ILE A 593 -9.65 17.30 -11.53
CA ILE A 593 -10.52 17.27 -10.34
C ILE A 593 -9.84 17.97 -9.17
N LYS A 594 -8.55 17.67 -8.95
CA LYS A 594 -7.76 18.24 -7.88
C LYS A 594 -6.30 18.32 -8.32
N GLU A 595 -5.63 19.38 -7.94
CA GLU A 595 -4.19 19.54 -8.05
C GLU A 595 -3.61 19.70 -6.64
N ASN A 596 -2.54 18.98 -6.36
CA ASN A 596 -1.83 19.15 -5.11
C ASN A 596 -0.84 20.31 -5.23
N SER A 597 -0.67 21.07 -4.16
CA SER A 597 0.27 22.18 -4.09
C SER A 597 1.21 21.98 -2.91
N PRO A 598 2.47 22.37 -3.03
CA PRO A 598 3.41 22.28 -1.94
C PRO A 598 2.90 23.01 -0.67
N GLU A 599 2.96 22.31 0.46
CA GLU A 599 2.49 22.81 1.76
C GLU A 599 3.65 22.88 2.76
N ILE A 600 3.81 24.04 3.41
CA ILE A 600 4.80 24.19 4.49
C ILE A 600 4.14 23.78 5.81
N MET A 601 4.68 22.73 6.43
CA MET A 601 4.20 22.21 7.73
C MET A 601 4.75 23.01 8.92
N SER A 602 6.01 23.43 8.82
CA SER A 602 6.67 24.27 9.84
C SER A 602 7.89 24.97 9.24
N GLN A 603 8.30 26.06 9.90
CA GLN A 603 9.52 26.78 9.56
C GLN A 603 10.29 27.07 10.83
N MET A 604 11.50 26.55 10.91
CA MET A 604 12.44 26.83 11.97
C MET A 604 13.46 27.87 11.46
N GLU A 605 13.58 28.98 12.17
CA GLU A 605 14.63 29.96 11.84
C GLU A 605 16.02 29.40 12.23
N ILE A 606 16.88 29.26 11.24
CA ILE A 606 18.27 28.79 11.40
C ILE A 606 19.20 29.92 10.91
N ALA A 607 20.09 30.39 11.78
CA ALA A 607 21.06 31.39 11.44
C ALA A 607 21.98 30.91 10.29
N SER A 608 22.35 31.80 9.38
CA SER A 608 23.23 31.45 8.25
C SER A 608 24.57 30.84 8.68
N THR A 609 25.08 31.26 9.84
CA THR A 609 26.31 30.69 10.42
C THR A 609 26.12 29.24 10.85
N THR A 610 24.99 28.91 11.47
CA THR A 610 24.62 27.55 11.85
C THR A 610 24.44 26.69 10.62
N TYR A 611 23.68 27.19 9.62
CA TYR A 611 23.48 26.52 8.34
C TYR A 611 24.82 26.17 7.69
N ASN A 612 25.70 27.15 7.50
CA ASN A 612 26.99 26.94 6.84
C ASN A 612 27.89 25.95 7.61
N THR A 613 27.81 25.93 8.96
CA THR A 613 28.60 25.03 9.79
C THR A 613 28.18 23.56 9.58
N TYR A 614 26.90 23.26 9.64
CA TYR A 614 26.50 21.83 9.47
C TYR A 614 26.58 21.41 8.01
N ILE A 615 26.30 22.27 7.03
CA ILE A 615 26.46 21.97 5.60
C ILE A 615 27.92 21.61 5.27
N GLU A 616 28.86 22.42 5.73
CA GLU A 616 30.29 22.16 5.55
C GLU A 616 30.71 20.83 6.22
N GLY A 617 30.16 20.55 7.42
CA GLY A 617 30.39 19.28 8.10
C GLY A 617 29.84 18.09 7.32
N MET A 618 28.61 18.21 6.79
CA MET A 618 27.97 17.15 5.97
C MET A 618 28.70 16.94 4.63
N ARG A 619 29.19 18.01 4.00
CA ARG A 619 30.06 17.95 2.80
C ARG A 619 31.34 17.15 3.10
N LYS A 620 31.97 17.42 4.23
CA LYS A 620 33.23 16.74 4.64
C LYS A 620 33.00 15.25 4.98
N VAL A 621 31.82 14.82 5.33
CA VAL A 621 31.50 13.38 5.45
C VAL A 621 31.75 12.63 4.14
N ILE A 622 31.54 13.30 2.99
CA ILE A 622 31.75 12.76 1.64
C ILE A 622 33.18 13.10 1.13
N GLU A 623 33.50 14.37 1.08
CA GLU A 623 34.72 14.88 0.41
C GLU A 623 35.93 14.96 1.34
N GLY A 624 35.76 14.89 2.67
CA GLY A 624 36.86 15.02 3.62
C GLY A 624 37.78 13.80 3.63
N GLY A 625 39.05 14.04 3.94
CA GLY A 625 40.08 12.97 3.97
C GLY A 625 39.81 11.84 4.95
N GLU A 626 39.02 12.11 6.00
CA GLU A 626 38.60 11.12 7.01
C GLU A 626 37.05 11.01 7.08
N GLY A 627 36.35 11.47 6.03
CA GLY A 627 34.89 11.39 5.93
C GLY A 627 34.38 9.96 5.99
N THR A 628 33.31 9.75 6.75
CA THR A 628 32.76 8.39 7.00
C THR A 628 32.05 7.78 5.79
N ALA A 629 31.77 8.56 4.73
CA ALA A 629 31.22 8.08 3.45
C ALA A 629 32.12 8.43 2.25
N ARG A 630 33.40 8.70 2.48
CA ARG A 630 34.37 9.13 1.47
C ARG A 630 34.62 8.16 0.31
N SER A 631 34.18 6.92 0.42
CA SER A 631 34.25 5.92 -0.64
C SER A 631 33.14 6.04 -1.68
N HIS A 632 32.19 6.92 -1.46
CA HIS A 632 30.99 7.12 -2.28
C HIS A 632 30.99 8.54 -2.89
N PHE A 633 30.16 8.75 -3.90
CA PHE A 633 29.97 10.05 -4.59
C PHE A 633 31.28 10.67 -5.13
N GLY A 634 32.20 9.82 -5.63
CA GLY A 634 33.52 10.26 -6.09
C GLY A 634 34.53 10.50 -4.97
N GLY A 635 34.08 10.76 -3.73
CA GLY A 635 34.95 10.98 -2.57
C GLY A 635 36.06 12.03 -2.79
N PRO A 636 37.13 12.03 -1.95
CA PRO A 636 38.21 13.01 -2.09
C PRO A 636 39.20 12.69 -3.21
N LYS A 637 39.15 11.51 -3.81
CA LYS A 637 40.08 11.10 -4.87
C LYS A 637 39.57 11.36 -6.27
N ASP A 638 38.25 11.32 -6.45
CA ASP A 638 37.58 11.36 -7.74
C ASP A 638 36.38 12.32 -7.69
N LEU A 639 36.56 13.53 -7.12
CA LEU A 639 35.50 14.54 -6.92
C LEU A 639 34.72 14.90 -8.19
N ASP A 640 35.37 14.79 -9.36
CA ASP A 640 34.76 15.11 -10.66
C ASP A 640 33.94 13.92 -11.23
N THR A 641 33.89 12.76 -10.55
CA THR A 641 33.18 11.60 -11.05
C THR A 641 31.69 11.57 -10.67
N PHE A 642 31.27 12.43 -9.74
CA PHE A 642 29.87 12.61 -9.40
C PHE A 642 29.37 13.97 -9.92
N PRO A 643 28.16 14.06 -10.52
CA PRO A 643 27.73 15.24 -11.27
C PRO A 643 27.57 16.52 -10.40
N VAL A 644 27.30 16.35 -9.11
CA VAL A 644 27.02 17.44 -8.17
C VAL A 644 27.66 17.20 -6.80
N LYS A 645 27.85 18.25 -6.00
CA LYS A 645 28.28 18.08 -4.61
C LYS A 645 27.16 17.57 -3.72
N VAL A 646 27.46 16.57 -2.90
CA VAL A 646 26.52 15.92 -1.99
C VAL A 646 26.86 16.26 -0.54
N CYS A 647 25.84 16.61 0.25
CA CYS A 647 25.92 16.71 1.70
C CYS A 647 25.29 15.47 2.34
N GLY A 648 26.04 14.74 3.16
CA GLY A 648 25.53 13.49 3.74
C GLY A 648 25.96 13.25 5.17
N LYS A 649 25.32 12.27 5.82
CA LYS A 649 25.72 11.80 7.16
C LYS A 649 25.40 10.33 7.33
N THR A 650 26.41 9.56 7.74
CA THR A 650 26.27 8.16 8.15
C THR A 650 25.76 8.05 9.60
N GLY A 651 24.95 7.07 9.85
CA GLY A 651 24.47 6.67 11.18
C GLY A 651 24.77 5.21 11.46
N THR A 652 25.04 4.91 12.72
CA THR A 652 25.11 3.56 13.26
C THR A 652 24.35 3.59 14.58
N ALA A 653 23.36 2.74 14.71
CA ALA A 653 22.55 2.65 15.92
C ALA A 653 22.70 1.26 16.54
N GLN A 654 23.10 1.22 17.81
CA GLN A 654 23.34 -0.03 18.51
C GLN A 654 22.03 -0.84 18.65
N HIS A 655 22.13 -2.13 18.37
CA HIS A 655 21.02 -3.06 18.55
C HIS A 655 21.08 -3.66 19.96
N SER A 656 19.97 -3.51 20.71
CA SER A 656 19.91 -3.83 22.15
C SER A 656 19.91 -5.33 22.47
N SER A 657 19.56 -6.19 21.51
CA SER A 657 19.45 -7.66 21.69
C SER A 657 20.63 -8.46 21.14
N GLY A 658 21.74 -7.78 20.74
CA GLY A 658 22.89 -8.43 20.13
C GLY A 658 22.74 -8.58 18.60
N GLY A 659 23.80 -9.01 17.92
CA GLY A 659 23.89 -9.01 16.45
C GLY A 659 24.48 -7.71 15.90
N SER A 660 24.36 -7.52 14.59
CA SER A 660 24.89 -6.33 13.93
C SER A 660 24.08 -5.07 14.27
N ASP A 661 24.75 -3.94 14.29
CA ASP A 661 24.14 -2.64 14.47
C ASP A 661 23.25 -2.25 13.28
N HIS A 662 22.28 -1.38 13.48
CA HIS A 662 21.51 -0.80 12.37
C HIS A 662 22.33 0.27 11.64
N GLY A 663 22.23 0.28 10.31
CA GLY A 663 22.83 1.30 9.48
C GLY A 663 21.81 2.38 9.08
N ALA A 664 22.27 3.63 8.98
CA ALA A 664 21.47 4.73 8.44
C ALA A 664 22.36 5.66 7.59
N PHE A 665 21.82 6.18 6.51
CA PHE A 665 22.46 7.22 5.72
C PHE A 665 21.41 8.24 5.28
N ILE A 666 21.72 9.53 5.47
CA ILE A 666 20.91 10.62 4.94
C ILE A 666 21.78 11.54 4.11
N CYS A 667 21.24 12.05 3.02
CA CYS A 667 21.93 13.05 2.19
C CYS A 667 20.94 13.93 1.44
N PHE A 668 21.46 14.98 0.84
CA PHE A 668 20.78 15.81 -0.14
C PHE A 668 21.76 16.36 -1.15
N ALA A 669 21.27 16.72 -2.31
CA ALA A 669 22.04 17.27 -3.42
C ALA A 669 21.16 18.16 -4.32
N PRO A 670 21.76 19.10 -5.10
CA PRO A 670 23.12 19.64 -4.96
C PRO A 670 23.31 20.39 -3.63
N MET A 671 24.55 20.57 -3.20
CA MET A 671 24.86 21.33 -1.97
C MET A 671 24.45 22.81 -2.08
N GLU A 672 24.66 23.43 -3.22
CA GLU A 672 24.47 24.87 -3.45
C GLU A 672 22.98 25.26 -3.54
N ASP A 673 22.18 24.47 -4.26
CA ASP A 673 20.72 24.62 -4.38
C ASP A 673 20.08 23.25 -4.28
N PRO A 674 19.76 22.78 -3.07
CA PRO A 674 19.25 21.43 -2.84
C PRO A 674 17.92 21.17 -3.54
N GLU A 675 17.89 20.11 -4.35
CA GLU A 675 16.71 19.65 -5.10
C GLU A 675 16.10 18.40 -4.51
N VAL A 676 16.95 17.43 -4.13
CA VAL A 676 16.53 16.10 -3.70
C VAL A 676 17.23 15.68 -2.42
N ALA A 677 16.47 15.07 -1.51
CA ALA A 677 16.94 14.45 -0.28
C ALA A 677 16.69 12.94 -0.32
N VAL A 678 17.61 12.17 0.25
CA VAL A 678 17.53 10.70 0.33
C VAL A 678 17.81 10.26 1.76
N ALA A 679 17.02 9.30 2.24
CA ALA A 679 17.29 8.56 3.47
C ALA A 679 17.29 7.07 3.19
N VAL A 680 18.31 6.36 3.67
CA VAL A 680 18.44 4.91 3.60
C VAL A 680 18.59 4.39 5.03
N TYR A 681 17.84 3.35 5.38
CA TYR A 681 17.94 2.67 6.67
C TYR A 681 17.98 1.16 6.47
N GLY A 682 18.85 0.46 7.22
CA GLY A 682 18.97 -1.00 7.18
C GLY A 682 19.01 -1.60 8.57
N GLU A 683 18.11 -2.55 8.80
CA GLU A 683 18.04 -3.36 10.02
C GLU A 683 19.26 -4.29 10.05
N LYS A 684 20.06 -4.20 11.12
CA LYS A 684 21.30 -4.98 11.30
C LYS A 684 22.27 -4.90 10.12
N ALA A 685 22.24 -3.79 9.38
CA ALA A 685 23.09 -3.57 8.20
C ALA A 685 24.49 -3.04 8.54
N ALA A 686 24.95 -3.24 9.74
CA ALA A 686 26.24 -2.87 10.31
C ALA A 686 26.52 -1.36 10.31
N HIS A 687 26.79 -0.77 9.16
CA HIS A 687 27.25 0.62 9.05
C HIS A 687 26.47 1.41 8.00
N GLY A 688 26.12 2.64 8.34
CA GLY A 688 25.48 3.54 7.38
C GLY A 688 26.33 3.89 6.16
N ALA A 689 27.64 3.72 6.23
CA ALA A 689 28.53 3.88 5.08
C ALA A 689 28.19 2.91 3.94
N THR A 690 27.88 1.65 4.24
CA THR A 690 27.49 0.66 3.24
C THR A 690 26.22 1.05 2.51
N LEU A 691 25.26 1.64 3.23
CA LEU A 691 23.98 2.09 2.68
C LEU A 691 24.09 3.36 1.83
N ALA A 692 25.23 4.08 1.91
CA ALA A 692 25.48 5.25 1.07
C ALA A 692 25.55 4.88 -0.43
N ALA A 693 25.87 3.62 -0.76
CA ALA A 693 25.84 3.10 -2.14
C ALA A 693 24.44 3.20 -2.76
N VAL A 694 23.39 2.87 -2.01
CA VAL A 694 22.01 2.99 -2.48
C VAL A 694 21.66 4.44 -2.81
N ALA A 695 22.03 5.37 -1.93
CA ALA A 695 21.80 6.80 -2.18
C ALA A 695 22.63 7.30 -3.38
N GLU A 696 23.84 6.78 -3.59
CA GLU A 696 24.67 7.11 -4.74
C GLU A 696 24.01 6.67 -6.05
N ASP A 697 23.53 5.43 -6.14
CA ASP A 697 22.84 4.90 -7.32
C ASP A 697 21.60 5.74 -7.66
N VAL A 698 20.78 6.03 -6.66
CA VAL A 698 19.56 6.82 -6.78
C VAL A 698 19.86 8.25 -7.26
N LEU A 699 20.84 8.94 -6.66
CA LEU A 699 21.19 10.29 -7.05
C LEU A 699 21.84 10.36 -8.45
N ARG A 700 22.64 9.35 -8.83
CA ARG A 700 23.17 9.25 -10.20
C ARG A 700 22.04 9.13 -11.22
N ALA A 701 21.05 8.29 -10.94
CA ALA A 701 19.88 8.14 -11.80
C ALA A 701 19.07 9.43 -11.88
N TYR A 702 18.76 10.05 -10.75
CA TYR A 702 18.00 11.30 -10.69
C TYR A 702 18.63 12.39 -11.55
N PHE A 703 19.92 12.69 -11.39
CA PHE A 703 20.58 13.72 -12.15
C PHE A 703 20.83 13.36 -13.63
N ALA A 704 20.89 12.07 -13.98
CA ALA A 704 20.94 11.64 -15.37
C ALA A 704 19.59 11.86 -16.07
N MET A 705 18.46 11.56 -15.41
CA MET A 705 17.11 11.79 -15.91
C MET A 705 16.80 13.28 -16.08
N GLU A 706 17.13 14.11 -15.10
CA GLU A 706 16.94 15.58 -15.18
C GLU A 706 17.74 16.17 -16.34
N SER A 707 19.00 15.77 -16.52
CA SER A 707 19.83 16.22 -17.65
C SER A 707 19.25 15.81 -19.01
N ALA A 708 18.68 14.61 -19.12
CA ALA A 708 18.02 14.15 -20.34
C ALA A 708 16.71 14.91 -20.62
N SER A 709 15.95 15.23 -19.59
CA SER A 709 14.71 16.02 -19.71
C SER A 709 14.96 17.45 -20.16
N GLU A 710 16.03 18.08 -19.67
CA GLU A 710 16.45 19.42 -20.10
C GLU A 710 16.83 19.43 -21.59
N VAL A 711 17.63 18.48 -22.07
CA VAL A 711 18.02 18.37 -23.48
C VAL A 711 16.79 18.23 -24.38
N ASN A 712 15.85 17.35 -24.03
CA ASN A 712 14.62 17.15 -24.79
C ASN A 712 13.74 18.41 -24.80
N SER A 713 13.69 19.18 -23.73
CA SER A 713 12.93 20.43 -23.67
C SER A 713 13.53 21.53 -24.59
N PHE A 714 14.85 21.62 -24.70
CA PHE A 714 15.52 22.53 -25.62
C PHE A 714 15.30 22.14 -27.09
N GLU A 715 15.35 20.87 -27.44
CA GLU A 715 15.08 20.38 -28.79
C GLU A 715 13.63 20.64 -29.24
N ASN A 716 12.65 20.46 -28.34
CA ASN A 716 11.25 20.75 -28.61
C ASN A 716 10.92 22.26 -28.68
N GLN A 717 11.72 23.14 -28.09
CA GLN A 717 11.58 24.59 -28.23
C GLN A 717 12.30 25.15 -29.48
N ALA A 718 13.21 24.38 -30.04
CA ALA A 718 13.96 24.73 -31.24
C ALA A 718 13.36 24.21 -32.55
N SER A 719 12.37 23.30 -32.45
CA SER A 719 11.58 22.77 -33.59
C SER A 719 10.24 23.51 -33.72
#